data_84c64cf860e5d02429262f4fef26804c
#
_entry.id   84c64cf860e5d02429262f4fef26804c
#
_cell.length_a   1.000
_cell.length_b   1.000
_cell.length_c   1.000
_cell.angle_alpha   90.00
_cell.angle_beta   90.00
_cell.angle_gamma   90.00
#
_symmetry.space_group_name_H-M   'P 1'
#
loop_
_entity.id
_entity.type
_entity.pdbx_description
1 polymer ?
#
loop_
_entity_poly.entity_id
_entity_poly.type
_entity_poly.pdbx_seq_one_letter_code
_entity_poly.pdbx_strand_id
1 'polypeptide(L)'
;SRGLGDVYKRQVSMVQGVFAQKIEIKGTIRNATDNEATEFVNVVLQTTDSVFVNGVSTNNNGSFIFNKVEAGNYRLVLSCVGYNTQYITLNGVKRNTDLGDIFLEDASVALEGVIINGSNQINRPDRKLVFPSERQMKVSTNGVNLLQELMLPRIQVNPMNNEIGISGGGELQIRINGVKADINEIKALRPADIIRIEYHDNPGLRYGNAEIVLDYIVRRPDTGGSFGTDLSQGINAMWGSYNVFGKVNHKKTEFGLSYHMGPRDFYGMYRDNEETFRLADGNTTQRVEKGEPSHAMLFMQNLNVSYSLQASKNSLFSATFRLRGNNQPNWDYQGVLYNVNDETDMVNMIDRTKNSWTRPSLDLYYQQNLKKKQTLVFNLVGTYNREKSHRIYQESLHNEMLTDINNNVLGDKYSLIGEAIYEKQFSKGNALSFGLKHTQSYSNNEYRNGHNYDTRMNQGNSYIFSEYRGKINKLDYRLGISLTRFYYNQSGNDDSSKKYNVNPKATLHYTFSENSYLRWKAEVFNATPSLSNLSAIEQTIDSFQIRRGNPNLKSYMCYRTELTYEWKKGIFYSNLWGAYDYRPNAIMDEKLQEDNKIVQTWDNQKDWQKLSGRLMLRVGPLWDMLQLSFTGGVNHYMSHGNNYSHTYTNWYYDCLLYTSPSPRDRQK
;
A
#
# COMPACT_ATOMS: atom_id res chain seq x y z
N SER A 1 -18.68 41.51 79.23
CA SER A 1 -20.06 41.08 79.44
C SER A 1 -20.38 39.97 78.42
N ARG A 2 -20.64 38.84 78.97
CA ARG A 2 -21.68 37.86 78.63
C ARG A 2 -21.76 37.53 77.12
N GLY A 3 -21.71 36.31 76.61
CA GLY A 3 -22.05 35.08 77.25
C GLY A 3 -22.25 34.01 76.23
N LEU A 4 -22.38 32.84 76.71
CA LEU A 4 -23.02 31.66 76.18
C LEU A 4 -22.30 30.95 75.01
N GLY A 5 -21.71 29.82 75.42
CA GLY A 5 -21.31 28.76 74.57
C GLY A 5 -22.48 27.96 74.07
N ASP A 6 -22.34 27.52 72.83
CA ASP A 6 -23.12 26.41 72.31
C ASP A 6 -22.25 25.24 71.92
N VAL A 7 -22.52 24.13 72.57
CA VAL A 7 -21.89 22.86 72.41
C VAL A 7 -22.47 22.20 71.14
N TYR A 8 -21.72 22.26 70.06
CA TYR A 8 -22.04 21.41 68.92
C TYR A 8 -21.48 20.00 69.11
N LYS A 9 -22.37 19.09 69.43
CA LYS A 9 -22.13 17.65 69.33
C LYS A 9 -21.78 17.29 67.88
N ARG A 10 -20.54 16.95 67.60
CA ARG A 10 -20.14 16.27 66.37
C ARG A 10 -20.72 14.86 66.40
N GLN A 11 -21.83 14.64 65.70
CA GLN A 11 -22.18 13.30 65.24
C GLN A 11 -21.23 12.90 64.13
N VAL A 12 -20.32 11.98 64.45
CA VAL A 12 -19.52 11.27 63.43
C VAL A 12 -20.46 10.24 62.80
N SER A 13 -21.05 10.59 61.68
CA SER A 13 -21.71 9.61 60.82
C SER A 13 -20.60 8.78 60.17
N MET A 14 -20.41 7.56 60.67
CA MET A 14 -19.67 6.52 59.92
C MET A 14 -20.44 6.27 58.61
N VAL A 15 -20.01 6.89 57.53
CA VAL A 15 -20.36 6.41 56.18
C VAL A 15 -19.58 5.11 56.01
N GLN A 16 -20.27 3.99 56.24
CA GLN A 16 -19.83 2.69 55.74
C GLN A 16 -19.78 2.81 54.21
N GLY A 17 -18.62 3.04 53.66
CA GLY A 17 -18.37 2.91 52.24
C GLY A 17 -18.68 1.45 51.85
N VAL A 18 -19.82 1.24 51.22
CA VAL A 18 -20.07 -0.01 50.51
C VAL A 18 -19.04 -0.06 49.40
N PHE A 19 -17.93 -0.76 49.62
CA PHE A 19 -17.03 -1.14 48.54
C PHE A 19 -17.87 -2.04 47.60
N ALA A 20 -18.32 -1.50 46.48
CA ALA A 20 -18.96 -2.27 45.45
C ALA A 20 -17.99 -3.42 45.06
N GLN A 21 -18.41 -4.64 45.37
CA GLN A 21 -17.64 -5.82 45.08
C GLN A 21 -17.48 -5.91 43.55
N LYS A 22 -16.25 -5.76 43.07
CA LYS A 22 -15.93 -5.84 41.64
C LYS A 22 -16.02 -7.29 41.22
N ILE A 23 -16.93 -7.60 40.32
CA ILE A 23 -17.31 -8.93 39.89
C ILE A 23 -16.57 -9.24 38.56
N GLU A 24 -16.19 -10.50 38.40
CA GLU A 24 -15.69 -11.08 37.17
C GLU A 24 -16.78 -11.90 36.48
N ILE A 25 -17.00 -11.67 35.17
CA ILE A 25 -17.90 -12.49 34.34
C ILE A 25 -17.04 -13.07 33.23
N LYS A 26 -17.03 -14.39 33.07
CA LYS A 26 -16.24 -15.09 32.06
C LYS A 26 -17.02 -16.23 31.41
N GLY A 27 -16.55 -16.69 30.25
CA GLY A 27 -17.10 -17.82 29.53
C GLY A 27 -16.24 -18.17 28.31
N THR A 28 -16.61 -19.25 27.63
CA THR A 28 -15.95 -19.70 26.39
C THR A 28 -17.01 -19.86 25.30
N ILE A 29 -16.74 -19.34 24.12
CA ILE A 29 -17.64 -19.41 22.98
C ILE A 29 -17.15 -20.47 22.01
N ARG A 30 -18.07 -21.35 21.60
CA ARG A 30 -17.83 -22.45 20.66
C ARG A 30 -18.82 -22.39 19.49
N ASN A 31 -18.42 -22.91 18.37
CA ASN A 31 -19.33 -23.16 17.24
C ASN A 31 -20.23 -24.35 17.57
N ALA A 32 -21.54 -24.22 17.36
CA ALA A 32 -22.53 -25.26 17.63
C ALA A 32 -22.39 -26.47 16.67
N THR A 33 -21.80 -26.30 15.48
CA THR A 33 -21.71 -27.35 14.44
C THR A 33 -20.52 -28.29 14.62
N ASP A 34 -19.34 -27.75 14.99
CA ASP A 34 -18.08 -28.49 15.07
C ASP A 34 -17.43 -28.53 16.46
N ASN A 35 -18.06 -27.82 17.43
CA ASN A 35 -17.58 -27.69 18.82
C ASN A 35 -16.18 -27.03 18.92
N GLU A 36 -15.68 -26.40 17.86
CA GLU A 36 -14.43 -25.67 17.89
C GLU A 36 -14.59 -24.32 18.62
N ALA A 37 -13.53 -23.89 19.31
CA ALA A 37 -13.49 -22.60 19.98
C ALA A 37 -13.60 -21.46 18.93
N THR A 38 -14.56 -20.55 19.12
CA THR A 38 -14.79 -19.43 18.20
C THR A 38 -14.03 -18.21 18.68
N GLU A 39 -12.96 -17.87 17.98
CA GLU A 39 -12.19 -16.65 18.23
C GLU A 39 -12.88 -15.43 17.59
N PHE A 40 -12.63 -14.25 18.18
CA PHE A 40 -13.11 -12.95 17.67
C PHE A 40 -14.62 -12.72 17.71
N VAL A 41 -15.31 -13.43 18.57
CA VAL A 41 -16.69 -13.10 18.88
C VAL A 41 -16.70 -11.82 19.70
N ASN A 42 -17.45 -10.83 19.24
CA ASN A 42 -17.70 -9.63 20.03
C ASN A 42 -18.68 -9.97 21.14
N VAL A 43 -18.24 -9.81 22.38
CA VAL A 43 -19.03 -10.02 23.58
C VAL A 43 -19.28 -8.66 24.22
N VAL A 44 -20.51 -8.18 24.17
CA VAL A 44 -20.90 -6.88 24.70
C VAL A 44 -21.77 -7.07 25.93
N LEU A 45 -21.39 -6.48 27.05
CA LEU A 45 -22.18 -6.41 28.27
C LEU A 45 -23.01 -5.12 28.27
N GLN A 46 -24.31 -5.24 28.39
CA GLN A 46 -25.25 -4.13 28.43
C GLN A 46 -26.13 -4.23 29.68
N THR A 47 -26.68 -3.11 30.13
CA THR A 47 -27.81 -3.12 31.06
C THR A 47 -29.08 -3.68 30.36
N THR A 48 -30.13 -4.00 31.12
CA THR A 48 -31.39 -4.52 30.56
C THR A 48 -32.09 -3.57 29.59
N ASP A 49 -31.83 -2.28 29.69
CA ASP A 49 -32.31 -1.19 28.84
C ASP A 49 -31.31 -0.85 27.68
N SER A 50 -30.40 -1.77 27.39
CA SER A 50 -29.45 -1.70 26.25
C SER A 50 -28.37 -0.64 26.36
N VAL A 51 -28.10 -0.09 27.56
CA VAL A 51 -26.95 0.81 27.76
C VAL A 51 -25.66 -0.01 27.83
N PHE A 52 -24.68 0.39 27.09
CA PHE A 52 -23.34 -0.26 27.03
C PHE A 52 -22.64 -0.15 28.39
N VAL A 53 -22.13 -1.27 28.89
CA VAL A 53 -21.33 -1.35 30.12
C VAL A 53 -19.88 -1.69 29.84
N ASN A 54 -19.65 -2.75 29.05
CA ASN A 54 -18.29 -3.18 28.68
C ASN A 54 -18.36 -4.04 27.41
N GLY A 55 -17.20 -4.17 26.70
CA GLY A 55 -17.09 -5.01 25.51
C GLY A 55 -15.72 -5.65 25.43
N VAL A 56 -15.68 -6.93 25.10
CA VAL A 56 -14.46 -7.72 24.89
C VAL A 56 -14.63 -8.59 23.65
N SER A 57 -13.51 -9.07 23.11
CA SER A 57 -13.53 -10.07 22.03
C SER A 57 -12.93 -11.37 22.54
N THR A 58 -13.48 -12.51 22.11
CA THR A 58 -12.92 -13.80 22.47
C THR A 58 -11.50 -13.97 21.95
N ASN A 59 -10.66 -14.63 22.75
CA ASN A 59 -9.30 -14.99 22.37
C ASN A 59 -9.28 -16.27 21.48
N ASN A 60 -8.07 -16.74 21.13
CA ASN A 60 -7.90 -17.92 20.27
C ASN A 60 -8.48 -19.23 20.83
N ASN A 61 -8.79 -19.28 22.14
CA ASN A 61 -9.45 -20.41 22.76
C ASN A 61 -10.96 -20.17 22.96
N GLY A 62 -11.52 -19.15 22.32
CA GLY A 62 -12.92 -18.76 22.44
C GLY A 62 -13.27 -18.10 23.79
N SER A 63 -12.31 -17.87 24.69
CA SER A 63 -12.58 -17.38 26.04
C SER A 63 -12.68 -15.86 26.07
N PHE A 64 -13.60 -15.36 26.92
CA PHE A 64 -13.73 -13.95 27.23
C PHE A 64 -13.82 -13.72 28.75
N ILE A 65 -13.48 -12.52 29.19
CA ILE A 65 -13.53 -12.12 30.59
C ILE A 65 -13.82 -10.63 30.73
N PHE A 66 -14.84 -10.29 31.51
CA PHE A 66 -15.10 -8.94 31.99
C PHE A 66 -14.62 -8.82 33.44
N ASN A 67 -13.69 -7.91 33.67
CA ASN A 67 -13.19 -7.58 34.99
C ASN A 67 -13.87 -6.32 35.51
N LYS A 68 -14.10 -6.24 36.82
CA LYS A 68 -14.61 -5.05 37.51
C LYS A 68 -16.04 -4.65 37.13
N VAL A 69 -16.92 -5.60 36.90
CA VAL A 69 -18.36 -5.37 36.71
C VAL A 69 -19.00 -5.10 38.07
N GLU A 70 -19.93 -4.18 38.13
CA GLU A 70 -20.73 -3.91 39.34
C GLU A 70 -21.83 -4.96 39.52
N ALA A 71 -22.42 -5.10 40.72
CA ALA A 71 -23.54 -5.98 40.94
C ALA A 71 -24.79 -5.42 40.23
N GLY A 72 -25.48 -6.25 39.43
CA GLY A 72 -26.64 -5.76 38.66
C GLY A 72 -27.27 -6.81 37.76
N ASN A 73 -28.22 -6.36 36.95
CA ASN A 73 -28.84 -7.14 35.88
C ASN A 73 -28.23 -6.72 34.55
N TYR A 74 -27.84 -7.69 33.75
CA TYR A 74 -27.16 -7.44 32.49
C TYR A 74 -27.70 -8.27 31.35
N ARG A 75 -27.41 -7.86 30.15
CA ARG A 75 -27.58 -8.63 28.93
C ARG A 75 -26.27 -8.74 28.20
N LEU A 76 -25.83 -9.94 27.89
CA LEU A 76 -24.74 -10.23 27.01
C LEU A 76 -25.25 -10.29 25.59
N VAL A 77 -24.54 -9.61 24.67
CA VAL A 77 -24.77 -9.68 23.23
C VAL A 77 -23.51 -10.31 22.63
N LEU A 78 -23.68 -11.47 22.00
CA LEU A 78 -22.64 -12.22 21.34
C LEU A 78 -22.84 -12.09 19.85
N SER A 79 -21.87 -11.51 19.15
CA SER A 79 -21.95 -11.32 17.70
C SER A 79 -20.62 -11.65 17.04
N CYS A 80 -20.69 -12.41 15.95
CA CYS A 80 -19.57 -12.75 15.11
C CYS A 80 -20.05 -12.91 13.66
N VAL A 81 -19.17 -12.57 12.72
CA VAL A 81 -19.47 -12.75 11.30
C VAL A 81 -19.59 -14.23 10.96
N GLY A 82 -20.71 -14.60 10.37
CA GLY A 82 -21.02 -15.99 10.04
C GLY A 82 -21.81 -16.73 11.11
N TYR A 83 -22.19 -16.05 12.20
CA TYR A 83 -22.98 -16.61 13.29
C TYR A 83 -24.24 -15.78 13.56
N ASN A 84 -25.30 -16.43 14.04
CA ASN A 84 -26.47 -15.74 14.55
C ASN A 84 -26.11 -14.94 15.80
N THR A 85 -26.56 -13.68 15.89
CA THR A 85 -26.38 -12.90 17.11
C THR A 85 -27.18 -13.51 18.25
N GLN A 86 -26.53 -13.80 19.37
CA GLN A 86 -27.15 -14.41 20.53
C GLN A 86 -27.21 -13.41 21.68
N TYR A 87 -28.33 -13.46 22.42
CA TYR A 87 -28.57 -12.62 23.60
C TYR A 87 -28.71 -13.52 24.83
N ILE A 88 -27.95 -13.22 25.89
CA ILE A 88 -27.99 -13.95 27.15
C ILE A 88 -28.32 -12.96 28.26
N THR A 89 -29.42 -13.18 28.97
CA THR A 89 -29.80 -12.34 30.10
C THR A 89 -29.15 -12.85 31.38
N LEU A 90 -28.48 -11.97 32.10
CA LEU A 90 -27.83 -12.25 33.39
C LEU A 90 -28.54 -11.49 34.49
N ASN A 91 -29.36 -12.20 35.27
CA ASN A 91 -30.14 -11.60 36.33
C ASN A 91 -29.42 -11.71 37.67
N GLY A 92 -29.35 -10.61 38.39
CA GLY A 92 -28.87 -10.58 39.77
C GLY A 92 -27.41 -10.99 39.94
N VAL A 93 -26.51 -10.57 39.06
CA VAL A 93 -25.09 -10.85 39.17
C VAL A 93 -24.52 -10.16 40.40
N LYS A 94 -24.18 -10.94 41.45
CA LYS A 94 -23.67 -10.44 42.76
C LYS A 94 -22.29 -11.02 43.11
N ARG A 95 -21.78 -11.97 42.34
CA ARG A 95 -20.50 -12.67 42.57
C ARG A 95 -19.85 -13.03 41.23
N ASN A 96 -18.58 -13.43 41.27
CA ASN A 96 -17.90 -13.92 40.09
C ASN A 96 -18.70 -15.04 39.43
N THR A 97 -18.95 -14.89 38.12
CA THR A 97 -19.87 -15.73 37.35
C THR A 97 -19.09 -16.34 36.18
N ASP A 98 -19.04 -17.66 36.11
CA ASP A 98 -18.58 -18.40 34.95
C ASP A 98 -19.75 -18.93 34.17
N LEU A 99 -19.88 -18.53 32.91
CA LEU A 99 -20.98 -18.91 32.02
C LEU A 99 -20.73 -20.24 31.30
N GLY A 100 -19.55 -20.84 31.48
CA GLY A 100 -19.17 -22.08 30.81
C GLY A 100 -19.04 -21.94 29.30
N ASP A 101 -19.32 -23.03 28.59
CA ASP A 101 -19.31 -23.05 27.11
C ASP A 101 -20.64 -22.52 26.56
N ILE A 102 -20.56 -21.54 25.67
CA ILE A 102 -21.69 -20.92 24.99
C ILE A 102 -21.56 -21.26 23.51
N PHE A 103 -22.61 -21.83 22.91
CA PHE A 103 -22.60 -22.30 21.55
C PHE A 103 -23.25 -21.27 20.63
N LEU A 104 -22.53 -20.82 19.59
CA LEU A 104 -23.06 -19.96 18.53
C LEU A 104 -23.44 -20.80 17.31
N GLU A 105 -24.65 -20.58 16.82
CA GLU A 105 -25.16 -21.20 15.60
C GLU A 105 -24.66 -20.45 14.34
N ASP A 106 -24.31 -21.18 13.30
CA ASP A 106 -23.96 -20.63 11.99
C ASP A 106 -25.15 -19.84 11.41
N ALA A 107 -24.92 -18.60 10.98
CA ALA A 107 -25.98 -17.81 10.34
C ALA A 107 -26.18 -18.24 8.89
N SER A 108 -27.41 -18.57 8.56
CA SER A 108 -27.84 -18.86 7.19
C SER A 108 -28.35 -17.64 6.42
N VAL A 109 -28.51 -16.46 7.06
CA VAL A 109 -29.12 -15.23 6.49
C VAL A 109 -28.52 -13.96 7.09
N ALA A 110 -28.58 -12.86 6.32
CA ALA A 110 -28.03 -11.54 6.59
C ALA A 110 -28.32 -10.99 8.02
N LEU A 111 -27.26 -10.56 8.71
CA LEU A 111 -27.31 -9.92 10.01
C LEU A 111 -27.75 -8.45 9.88
N GLU A 112 -28.77 -8.07 10.63
CA GLU A 112 -29.03 -6.66 10.98
C GLU A 112 -27.88 -6.11 11.84
N GLY A 113 -27.51 -4.85 11.56
CA GLY A 113 -26.30 -4.25 12.09
C GLY A 113 -26.23 -4.20 13.62
N VAL A 114 -25.16 -4.72 14.18
CA VAL A 114 -24.80 -4.55 15.58
C VAL A 114 -24.04 -3.23 15.73
N ILE A 115 -24.60 -2.29 16.49
CA ILE A 115 -23.91 -1.02 16.85
C ILE A 115 -22.87 -1.34 17.91
N ILE A 116 -21.60 -1.32 17.55
CA ILE A 116 -20.49 -1.47 18.49
C ILE A 116 -20.05 -0.07 18.94
N ASN A 117 -20.46 0.33 20.15
CA ASN A 117 -19.93 1.51 20.85
C ASN A 117 -18.62 1.16 21.59
N GLY A 118 -17.72 0.49 20.91
CA GLY A 118 -16.38 0.16 21.41
C GLY A 118 -15.31 0.62 20.40
N SER A 119 -14.04 0.42 20.72
CA SER A 119 -12.93 0.74 19.81
C SER A 119 -13.17 0.08 18.44
N ASN A 120 -13.32 0.89 17.39
CA ASN A 120 -13.50 0.42 16.01
C ASN A 120 -12.23 -0.26 15.44
N GLN A 121 -11.23 -0.51 16.26
CA GLN A 121 -9.95 -1.09 15.86
C GLN A 121 -9.49 -2.16 16.85
N ILE A 122 -9.08 -3.30 16.33
CA ILE A 122 -8.46 -4.37 17.11
C ILE A 122 -7.02 -4.51 16.63
N ASN A 123 -6.06 -4.28 17.52
CA ASN A 123 -4.65 -4.45 17.21
C ASN A 123 -4.27 -5.92 17.29
N ARG A 124 -3.68 -6.45 16.23
CA ARG A 124 -3.06 -7.76 16.15
C ARG A 124 -1.55 -7.60 15.95
N PRO A 125 -0.74 -8.63 16.26
CA PRO A 125 0.71 -8.54 16.09
C PRO A 125 1.17 -8.28 14.65
N ASP A 126 0.38 -8.71 13.69
CA ASP A 126 0.68 -8.64 12.25
C ASP A 126 -0.19 -7.64 11.47
N ARG A 127 -1.28 -7.15 12.08
CA ARG A 127 -2.22 -6.25 11.42
C ARG A 127 -3.14 -5.55 12.42
N LYS A 128 -3.81 -4.52 11.97
CA LYS A 128 -4.94 -3.90 12.66
C LYS A 128 -6.22 -4.30 11.94
N LEU A 129 -7.21 -4.78 12.68
CA LEU A 129 -8.55 -4.99 12.15
C LEU A 129 -9.33 -3.71 12.38
N VAL A 130 -9.77 -3.07 11.31
CA VAL A 130 -10.46 -1.78 11.36
C VAL A 130 -11.89 -1.98 10.89
N PHE A 131 -12.85 -1.75 11.78
CA PHE A 131 -14.27 -1.89 11.53
C PHE A 131 -14.89 -0.52 11.25
N PRO A 132 -15.42 -0.29 10.04
CA PRO A 132 -16.09 0.96 9.73
C PRO A 132 -17.33 1.14 10.59
N SER A 133 -17.52 2.34 11.16
CA SER A 133 -18.77 2.69 11.85
C SER A 133 -19.90 2.92 10.84
N GLU A 134 -21.17 2.82 11.29
CA GLU A 134 -22.32 3.14 10.44
C GLU A 134 -22.23 4.53 9.82
N ARG A 135 -21.75 5.50 10.60
CA ARG A 135 -21.54 6.86 10.13
C ARG A 135 -20.53 6.89 8.97
N GLN A 136 -19.36 6.28 9.15
CA GLN A 136 -18.33 6.22 8.11
C GLN A 136 -18.84 5.53 6.84
N MET A 137 -19.61 4.44 6.99
CA MET A 137 -20.24 3.76 5.86
C MET A 137 -21.28 4.65 5.14
N LYS A 138 -22.10 5.40 5.89
CA LYS A 138 -23.14 6.27 5.31
C LYS A 138 -22.56 7.50 4.57
N VAL A 139 -21.47 8.07 5.07
CA VAL A 139 -20.83 9.24 4.43
C VAL A 139 -19.95 8.89 3.25
N SER A 140 -19.53 7.64 3.15
CA SER A 140 -18.65 7.15 2.08
C SER A 140 -19.48 6.69 0.87
N THR A 141 -18.99 6.98 -0.33
CA THR A 141 -19.63 6.57 -1.58
C THR A 141 -19.04 5.27 -2.14
N ASN A 142 -17.80 4.95 -1.79
CA ASN A 142 -17.07 3.77 -2.27
C ASN A 142 -15.98 3.34 -1.27
N GLY A 143 -15.27 2.26 -1.56
CA GLY A 143 -14.21 1.74 -0.68
C GLY A 143 -13.01 2.67 -0.50
N VAL A 144 -12.72 3.56 -1.47
CA VAL A 144 -11.63 4.55 -1.37
C VAL A 144 -12.02 5.68 -0.44
N ASN A 145 -13.24 6.22 -0.58
CA ASN A 145 -13.75 7.25 0.34
C ASN A 145 -13.86 6.71 1.77
N LEU A 146 -14.26 5.44 1.92
CA LEU A 146 -14.30 4.81 3.25
C LEU A 146 -12.89 4.76 3.88
N LEU A 147 -11.86 4.46 3.10
CA LEU A 147 -10.48 4.45 3.58
C LEU A 147 -10.04 5.84 4.07
N GLN A 148 -10.47 6.89 3.39
CA GLN A 148 -10.25 8.28 3.80
C GLN A 148 -10.88 8.55 5.17
N GLU A 149 -12.15 8.17 5.37
CA GLU A 149 -12.85 8.32 6.64
C GLU A 149 -12.23 7.52 7.80
N LEU A 150 -11.61 6.38 7.50
CA LEU A 150 -10.93 5.55 8.49
C LEU A 150 -9.58 6.11 8.93
N MET A 151 -8.97 6.97 8.14
CA MET A 151 -7.72 7.68 8.42
C MET A 151 -6.62 6.76 8.98
N LEU A 152 -6.31 5.70 8.27
CA LEU A 152 -5.29 4.75 8.69
C LEU A 152 -3.90 5.41 8.73
N PRO A 153 -3.04 5.04 9.67
CA PRO A 153 -1.67 5.56 9.75
C PRO A 153 -0.92 5.37 8.43
N ARG A 154 -0.16 6.36 8.00
CA ARG A 154 0.62 6.35 6.75
C ARG A 154 -0.18 6.24 5.45
N ILE A 155 -1.47 5.99 5.49
CA ILE A 155 -2.30 5.96 4.29
C ILE A 155 -2.74 7.40 3.97
N GLN A 156 -2.49 7.81 2.75
CA GLN A 156 -2.94 9.05 2.15
C GLN A 156 -3.93 8.75 1.04
N VAL A 157 -5.07 9.38 1.08
CA VAL A 157 -6.08 9.28 0.02
C VAL A 157 -6.23 10.66 -0.62
N ASN A 158 -6.00 10.75 -1.92
CA ASN A 158 -6.30 11.94 -2.67
C ASN A 158 -7.76 11.85 -3.16
N PRO A 159 -8.69 12.65 -2.61
CA PRO A 159 -10.10 12.55 -2.95
C PRO A 159 -10.41 13.04 -4.38
N MET A 160 -9.54 13.86 -4.98
CA MET A 160 -9.78 14.42 -6.30
C MET A 160 -9.62 13.38 -7.42
N ASN A 161 -8.62 12.52 -7.30
CA ASN A 161 -8.32 11.47 -8.28
C ASN A 161 -8.52 10.05 -7.74
N ASN A 162 -8.99 9.93 -6.49
CA ASN A 162 -9.18 8.68 -5.78
C ASN A 162 -7.91 7.81 -5.74
N GLU A 163 -6.75 8.42 -5.61
CA GLU A 163 -5.49 7.69 -5.43
C GLU A 163 -5.22 7.39 -3.97
N ILE A 164 -4.59 6.23 -3.73
CA ILE A 164 -4.16 5.81 -2.39
C ILE A 164 -2.63 5.73 -2.41
N GLY A 165 -2.00 6.47 -1.52
CA GLY A 165 -0.55 6.50 -1.36
C GLY A 165 -0.10 6.12 0.05
N ILE A 166 1.21 5.99 0.21
CA ILE A 166 1.86 5.78 1.50
C ILE A 166 2.70 7.00 1.85
N SER A 167 2.42 7.62 2.99
CA SER A 167 3.28 8.66 3.54
C SER A 167 4.67 8.10 3.86
N GLY A 168 5.69 8.70 3.26
CA GLY A 168 7.07 8.20 3.33
C GLY A 168 7.45 7.21 2.24
N GLY A 169 6.54 6.93 1.29
CA GLY A 169 6.80 6.05 0.15
C GLY A 169 6.70 4.56 0.48
N GLY A 170 6.97 3.73 -0.50
CA GLY A 170 6.92 2.28 -0.41
C GLY A 170 5.79 1.67 -1.27
N GLU A 171 5.81 0.36 -1.43
CA GLU A 171 4.81 -0.38 -2.20
C GLU A 171 3.55 -0.61 -1.37
N LEU A 172 2.41 -0.12 -1.86
CA LEU A 172 1.09 -0.43 -1.33
C LEU A 172 0.50 -1.64 -2.07
N GLN A 173 0.14 -2.67 -1.33
CA GLN A 173 -0.60 -3.80 -1.88
C GLN A 173 -2.04 -3.77 -1.39
N ILE A 174 -2.98 -3.73 -2.32
CA ILE A 174 -4.42 -3.78 -2.02
C ILE A 174 -4.94 -5.18 -2.30
N ARG A 175 -5.85 -5.65 -1.45
CA ARG A 175 -6.50 -6.96 -1.54
C ARG A 175 -7.98 -6.86 -1.24
N ILE A 176 -8.74 -7.81 -1.77
CA ILE A 176 -10.15 -8.08 -1.43
C ILE A 176 -10.26 -9.54 -1.04
N ASN A 177 -10.65 -9.83 0.21
CA ASN A 177 -10.76 -11.18 0.76
C ASN A 177 -9.49 -12.03 0.50
N GLY A 178 -8.30 -11.44 0.67
CA GLY A 178 -7.01 -12.08 0.47
C GLY A 178 -6.49 -12.12 -0.96
N VAL A 179 -7.27 -11.77 -1.98
CA VAL A 179 -6.86 -11.73 -3.40
C VAL A 179 -6.36 -10.34 -3.76
N LYS A 180 -5.25 -10.23 -4.49
CA LYS A 180 -4.75 -8.93 -4.98
C LYS A 180 -5.79 -8.25 -5.86
N ALA A 181 -6.02 -6.97 -5.58
CA ALA A 181 -6.96 -6.11 -6.28
C ALA A 181 -6.30 -4.79 -6.69
N ASP A 182 -6.88 -4.11 -7.66
CA ASP A 182 -6.47 -2.76 -8.02
C ASP A 182 -7.43 -1.69 -7.45
N ILE A 183 -7.07 -0.42 -7.64
CA ILE A 183 -7.83 0.70 -7.10
C ILE A 183 -9.26 0.77 -7.67
N ASN A 184 -9.48 0.34 -8.92
CA ASN A 184 -10.80 0.40 -9.55
C ASN A 184 -11.72 -0.65 -8.94
N GLU A 185 -11.19 -1.81 -8.54
CA GLU A 185 -11.95 -2.83 -7.81
C GLU A 185 -12.39 -2.31 -6.43
N ILE A 186 -11.56 -1.50 -5.76
CA ILE A 186 -11.92 -0.86 -4.49
C ILE A 186 -12.96 0.26 -4.67
N LYS A 187 -12.88 1.03 -5.77
CA LYS A 187 -13.93 2.00 -6.14
C LYS A 187 -15.28 1.32 -6.37
N ALA A 188 -15.28 0.08 -6.83
CA ALA A 188 -16.50 -0.71 -7.03
C ALA A 188 -17.13 -1.23 -5.74
N LEU A 189 -16.44 -1.18 -4.60
CA LEU A 189 -16.96 -1.67 -3.32
C LEU A 189 -17.97 -0.70 -2.72
N ARG A 190 -19.14 -1.20 -2.40
CA ARG A 190 -20.10 -0.45 -1.58
C ARG A 190 -19.64 -0.46 -0.12
N PRO A 191 -19.60 0.69 0.56
CA PRO A 191 -19.19 0.76 1.96
C PRO A 191 -19.97 -0.20 2.89
N ALA A 192 -21.26 -0.39 2.64
CA ALA A 192 -22.12 -1.29 3.40
C ALA A 192 -21.74 -2.78 3.29
N ASP A 193 -21.01 -3.18 2.24
CA ASP A 193 -20.55 -4.55 2.07
C ASP A 193 -19.19 -4.79 2.73
N ILE A 194 -18.49 -3.75 3.15
CA ILE A 194 -17.18 -3.84 3.79
C ILE A 194 -17.37 -4.15 5.27
N ILE A 195 -16.99 -5.35 5.66
CA ILE A 195 -17.08 -5.81 7.05
C ILE A 195 -15.98 -5.17 7.89
N ARG A 196 -14.74 -5.18 7.37
CA ARG A 196 -13.56 -4.61 7.99
C ARG A 196 -12.44 -4.40 6.95
N ILE A 197 -11.46 -3.60 7.31
CA ILE A 197 -10.19 -3.53 6.58
C ILE A 197 -9.10 -4.10 7.48
N GLU A 198 -8.35 -5.06 6.97
CA GLU A 198 -7.15 -5.60 7.62
C GLU A 198 -5.95 -4.78 7.15
N TYR A 199 -5.47 -3.94 8.04
CA TYR A 199 -4.35 -3.04 7.79
C TYR A 199 -3.05 -3.66 8.32
N HIS A 200 -2.19 -4.10 7.39
CA HIS A 200 -0.87 -4.62 7.71
C HIS A 200 0.17 -3.53 7.49
N ASP A 201 0.61 -2.90 8.55
CA ASP A 201 1.67 -1.88 8.52
C ASP A 201 3.09 -2.46 8.63
N ASN A 202 3.17 -3.77 8.73
CA ASN A 202 4.38 -4.57 8.70
C ASN A 202 4.06 -5.95 8.12
N PRO A 203 3.82 -6.05 6.80
CA PRO A 203 3.49 -7.32 6.18
C PRO A 203 4.67 -8.29 6.21
N GLY A 204 4.37 -9.59 6.30
CA GLY A 204 5.38 -10.64 6.27
C GLY A 204 5.92 -10.91 4.86
N LEU A 205 6.93 -11.79 4.78
CA LEU A 205 7.59 -12.16 3.52
C LEU A 205 6.62 -12.73 2.46
N ARG A 206 5.47 -13.28 2.87
CA ARG A 206 4.38 -13.71 1.98
C ARG A 206 3.82 -12.60 1.09
N TYR A 207 3.98 -11.35 1.46
CA TYR A 207 3.52 -10.19 0.71
C TYR A 207 4.62 -9.56 -0.15
N GLY A 208 5.80 -10.21 -0.23
CA GLY A 208 6.95 -9.72 -0.98
C GLY A 208 7.51 -8.43 -0.39
N ASN A 209 7.71 -7.42 -1.24
CA ASN A 209 8.28 -6.13 -0.86
C ASN A 209 7.23 -5.10 -0.42
N ALA A 210 5.97 -5.51 -0.23
CA ALA A 210 4.93 -4.59 0.19
C ALA A 210 5.27 -3.94 1.54
N GLU A 211 5.22 -2.63 1.59
CA GLU A 211 5.42 -1.84 2.80
C GLU A 211 4.16 -1.79 3.66
N ILE A 212 3.00 -1.72 2.98
CA ILE A 212 1.68 -1.80 3.60
C ILE A 212 0.79 -2.72 2.78
N VAL A 213 -0.04 -3.52 3.45
CA VAL A 213 -1.11 -4.29 2.81
C VAL A 213 -2.45 -3.86 3.39
N LEU A 214 -3.39 -3.54 2.51
CA LEU A 214 -4.79 -3.27 2.83
C LEU A 214 -5.62 -4.42 2.28
N ASP A 215 -6.21 -5.23 3.15
CA ASP A 215 -7.13 -6.30 2.74
C ASP A 215 -8.56 -5.94 3.16
N TYR A 216 -9.39 -5.65 2.18
CA TYR A 216 -10.80 -5.36 2.36
C TYR A 216 -11.57 -6.67 2.51
N ILE A 217 -12.02 -6.95 3.70
CA ILE A 217 -12.88 -8.10 3.96
C ILE A 217 -14.31 -7.67 3.71
N VAL A 218 -14.88 -8.20 2.63
CA VAL A 218 -16.21 -7.83 2.14
C VAL A 218 -17.18 -8.99 2.25
N ARG A 219 -18.45 -8.63 2.52
CA ARG A 219 -19.58 -9.57 2.47
C ARG A 219 -19.82 -9.97 1.02
N ARG A 220 -20.08 -11.23 0.81
CA ARG A 220 -20.54 -11.77 -0.47
C ARG A 220 -21.99 -12.19 -0.34
N PRO A 221 -22.97 -11.42 -0.86
CA PRO A 221 -24.36 -11.89 -0.89
C PRO A 221 -24.47 -13.11 -1.81
N ASP A 222 -25.35 -14.05 -1.49
CA ASP A 222 -25.57 -15.27 -2.27
C ASP A 222 -26.04 -14.96 -3.70
N THR A 223 -26.87 -13.94 -3.86
CA THR A 223 -27.33 -13.46 -5.17
C THR A 223 -27.54 -11.96 -5.11
N GLY A 224 -27.05 -11.28 -6.13
CA GLY A 224 -27.17 -9.84 -6.24
C GLY A 224 -26.07 -9.24 -7.12
N GLY A 225 -26.06 -7.94 -7.24
CA GLY A 225 -25.06 -7.24 -8.03
C GLY A 225 -25.00 -5.75 -7.68
N SER A 226 -23.96 -5.12 -8.13
CA SER A 226 -23.78 -3.67 -8.08
C SER A 226 -23.28 -3.18 -9.44
N PHE A 227 -23.69 -2.00 -9.81
CA PHE A 227 -23.21 -1.27 -10.97
C PHE A 227 -22.96 0.18 -10.55
N GLY A 228 -21.93 0.80 -11.10
CA GLY A 228 -21.62 2.18 -10.80
C GLY A 228 -20.77 2.83 -11.88
N THR A 229 -20.78 4.14 -11.86
CA THR A 229 -19.94 4.99 -12.70
C THR A 229 -19.32 6.08 -11.85
N ASP A 230 -18.08 6.45 -12.18
CA ASP A 230 -17.37 7.59 -11.60
C ASP A 230 -16.79 8.39 -12.78
N LEU A 231 -17.33 9.58 -13.02
CA LEU A 231 -17.03 10.41 -14.17
C LEU A 231 -16.49 11.76 -13.69
N SER A 232 -15.31 12.10 -14.14
CA SER A 232 -14.67 13.38 -13.84
C SER A 232 -14.16 14.00 -15.15
N GLN A 233 -14.45 15.29 -15.37
CA GLN A 233 -14.05 16.02 -16.57
C GLN A 233 -13.61 17.45 -16.20
N GLY A 234 -12.46 17.86 -16.73
CA GLY A 234 -12.01 19.26 -16.68
C GLY A 234 -12.89 20.15 -17.55
N ILE A 235 -13.17 21.37 -17.10
CA ILE A 235 -14.08 22.30 -17.80
C ILE A 235 -13.37 22.95 -18.98
N ASN A 236 -12.09 23.29 -18.85
CA ASN A 236 -11.33 24.08 -19.83
C ASN A 236 -10.25 23.28 -20.58
N ALA A 237 -10.16 21.98 -20.32
CA ALA A 237 -9.23 21.09 -21.00
C ALA A 237 -9.84 19.69 -21.08
N MET A 238 -9.45 18.92 -22.09
CA MET A 238 -9.81 17.51 -22.14
C MET A 238 -8.95 16.74 -21.14
N TRP A 239 -9.30 16.88 -19.87
CA TRP A 239 -8.75 16.10 -18.77
C TRP A 239 -9.89 15.32 -18.12
N GLY A 240 -10.07 14.10 -18.56
CA GLY A 240 -11.14 13.21 -18.09
C GLY A 240 -10.62 12.00 -17.31
N SER A 241 -11.48 11.46 -16.47
CA SER A 241 -11.34 10.17 -15.84
C SER A 241 -12.72 9.51 -15.79
N TYR A 242 -12.91 8.47 -16.55
CA TYR A 242 -14.20 7.81 -16.70
C TYR A 242 -14.07 6.36 -16.27
N ASN A 243 -14.81 5.99 -15.23
CA ASN A 243 -14.86 4.65 -14.70
C ASN A 243 -16.28 4.10 -14.81
N VAL A 244 -16.39 2.89 -15.30
CA VAL A 244 -17.62 2.09 -15.28
C VAL A 244 -17.27 0.74 -14.64
N PHE A 245 -18.06 0.30 -13.69
CA PHE A 245 -17.81 -0.97 -13.03
C PHE A 245 -19.12 -1.67 -12.70
N GLY A 246 -19.08 -2.98 -12.72
CA GLY A 246 -20.19 -3.83 -12.35
C GLY A 246 -19.71 -5.13 -11.73
N LYS A 247 -20.53 -5.68 -10.84
CA LYS A 247 -20.28 -6.93 -10.14
C LYS A 247 -21.58 -7.68 -9.97
N VAL A 248 -21.57 -8.97 -10.26
CA VAL A 248 -22.72 -9.86 -10.10
C VAL A 248 -22.29 -11.10 -9.33
N ASN A 249 -23.04 -11.41 -8.27
CA ASN A 249 -22.88 -12.61 -7.47
C ASN A 249 -24.05 -13.58 -7.76
N HIS A 250 -23.74 -14.83 -7.96
CA HIS A 250 -24.71 -15.90 -8.03
C HIS A 250 -24.20 -17.11 -7.25
N LYS A 251 -24.81 -17.39 -6.09
CA LYS A 251 -24.39 -18.47 -5.17
C LYS A 251 -22.89 -18.39 -4.86
N LYS A 252 -22.12 -19.37 -5.32
CA LYS A 252 -20.69 -19.51 -5.05
C LYS A 252 -19.81 -18.73 -6.02
N THR A 253 -20.40 -18.12 -7.06
CA THR A 253 -19.66 -17.43 -8.12
C THR A 253 -19.83 -15.92 -8.06
N GLU A 254 -18.82 -15.22 -8.47
CA GLU A 254 -18.81 -13.76 -8.60
C GLU A 254 -18.13 -13.38 -9.90
N PHE A 255 -18.79 -12.54 -10.70
CA PHE A 255 -18.24 -11.92 -11.91
C PHE A 255 -18.09 -10.42 -11.68
N GLY A 256 -16.95 -9.89 -12.05
CA GLY A 256 -16.66 -8.44 -11.99
C GLY A 256 -16.18 -7.94 -13.34
N LEU A 257 -16.60 -6.74 -13.69
CA LEU A 257 -16.12 -5.98 -14.84
C LEU A 257 -15.82 -4.56 -14.37
N SER A 258 -14.64 -4.03 -14.72
CA SER A 258 -14.39 -2.60 -14.60
C SER A 258 -13.63 -2.10 -15.83
N TYR A 259 -13.99 -0.91 -16.30
CA TYR A 259 -13.32 -0.21 -17.37
C TYR A 259 -13.03 1.22 -16.96
N HIS A 260 -11.79 1.61 -17.13
CA HIS A 260 -11.32 2.99 -16.93
C HIS A 260 -10.76 3.55 -18.22
N MET A 261 -11.12 4.78 -18.52
CA MET A 261 -10.61 5.58 -19.63
C MET A 261 -10.18 6.96 -19.10
N GLY A 262 -8.96 7.37 -19.45
CA GLY A 262 -8.38 8.64 -18.97
C GLY A 262 -7.79 9.44 -20.14
N PRO A 263 -8.61 10.19 -20.91
CA PRO A 263 -8.10 11.10 -21.93
C PRO A 263 -7.42 12.31 -21.29
N ARG A 264 -6.34 12.76 -21.92
CA ARG A 264 -5.63 14.00 -21.64
C ARG A 264 -5.30 14.64 -22.97
N ASP A 265 -5.67 15.89 -23.14
CA ASP A 265 -5.37 16.67 -24.32
C ASP A 265 -5.07 18.11 -23.90
N PHE A 266 -3.82 18.52 -24.07
CA PHE A 266 -3.32 19.80 -23.60
C PHE A 266 -2.75 20.60 -24.76
N TYR A 267 -3.26 21.77 -24.91
CA TYR A 267 -2.72 22.79 -25.82
C TYR A 267 -1.98 23.85 -25.01
N GLY A 268 -0.90 24.36 -25.57
CA GLY A 268 -0.09 25.38 -24.91
C GLY A 268 0.87 24.87 -23.88
N MET A 269 1.22 23.58 -23.91
CA MET A 269 2.37 23.06 -23.13
C MET A 269 3.66 23.63 -23.69
N TYR A 270 4.56 24.01 -22.81
CA TYR A 270 5.91 24.46 -23.18
C TYR A 270 6.92 23.92 -22.15
N ARG A 271 8.19 23.93 -22.53
CA ARG A 271 9.30 23.52 -21.67
C ARG A 271 10.36 24.60 -21.69
N ASP A 272 10.65 25.19 -20.53
CA ASP A 272 11.76 26.11 -20.34
C ASP A 272 12.83 25.38 -19.51
N ASN A 273 14.08 25.36 -19.99
CA ASN A 273 15.21 24.76 -19.29
C ASN A 273 16.40 25.68 -19.31
N GLU A 274 17.19 25.64 -18.24
CA GLU A 274 18.53 26.23 -18.18
C GLU A 274 19.52 25.13 -17.82
N GLU A 275 20.52 24.93 -18.67
CA GLU A 275 21.52 23.89 -18.54
C GLU A 275 22.92 24.48 -18.57
N THR A 276 23.76 24.04 -17.65
CA THR A 276 25.18 24.40 -17.62
C THR A 276 26.01 23.17 -17.91
N PHE A 277 26.71 23.20 -19.04
CA PHE A 277 27.64 22.14 -19.44
C PHE A 277 29.06 22.58 -19.12
N ARG A 278 29.78 21.79 -18.35
CA ARG A 278 31.25 21.94 -18.16
C ARG A 278 31.91 20.91 -19.05
N LEU A 279 32.58 21.37 -20.07
CA LEU A 279 33.21 20.51 -21.07
C LEU A 279 34.67 20.13 -20.67
N ALA A 280 35.21 19.08 -21.31
CA ALA A 280 36.51 18.54 -20.98
C ALA A 280 37.68 19.53 -21.23
N ASP A 281 37.49 20.46 -22.14
CA ASP A 281 38.45 21.54 -22.46
C ASP A 281 38.46 22.67 -21.39
N GLY A 282 37.65 22.55 -20.34
CA GLY A 282 37.49 23.54 -19.26
C GLY A 282 36.45 24.62 -19.58
N ASN A 283 35.89 24.65 -20.77
CA ASN A 283 34.88 25.60 -21.16
C ASN A 283 33.56 25.29 -20.45
N THR A 284 32.80 26.35 -20.12
CA THR A 284 31.47 26.24 -19.58
C THR A 284 30.48 26.87 -20.56
N THR A 285 29.55 26.10 -21.04
CA THR A 285 28.46 26.54 -21.89
C THR A 285 27.17 26.57 -21.13
N GLN A 286 26.44 27.68 -21.12
CA GLN A 286 25.12 27.82 -20.53
C GLN A 286 24.10 27.88 -21.66
N ARG A 287 23.31 26.83 -21.79
CA ARG A 287 22.24 26.70 -22.78
C ARG A 287 20.89 26.97 -22.12
N VAL A 288 20.12 27.86 -22.72
CA VAL A 288 18.72 28.10 -22.36
C VAL A 288 17.84 27.52 -23.45
N GLU A 289 16.85 26.77 -23.05
CA GLU A 289 15.72 26.36 -23.87
C GLU A 289 14.53 27.25 -23.52
N LYS A 290 13.99 27.95 -24.52
CA LYS A 290 12.77 28.73 -24.42
C LYS A 290 11.69 28.09 -25.25
N GLY A 291 10.71 27.46 -24.55
CA GLY A 291 9.67 26.69 -25.19
C GLY A 291 8.56 27.56 -25.77
N GLU A 292 8.00 27.08 -26.85
CA GLU A 292 6.77 27.61 -27.47
C GLU A 292 5.57 26.72 -27.18
N PRO A 293 4.34 27.27 -27.19
CA PRO A 293 3.13 26.49 -27.00
C PRO A 293 3.04 25.32 -27.97
N SER A 294 2.88 24.13 -27.45
CA SER A 294 2.80 22.89 -28.22
C SER A 294 1.68 21.97 -27.72
N HIS A 295 1.48 20.84 -28.38
CA HIS A 295 0.37 19.92 -28.14
C HIS A 295 0.86 18.63 -27.50
N ALA A 296 0.17 18.22 -26.45
CA ALA A 296 0.38 16.92 -25.81
C ALA A 296 -0.94 16.18 -25.63
N MET A 297 -1.01 14.96 -26.12
CA MET A 297 -2.17 14.09 -26.02
C MET A 297 -1.79 12.72 -25.43
N LEU A 298 -2.59 12.26 -24.49
CA LEU A 298 -2.42 10.99 -23.82
C LEU A 298 -3.77 10.32 -23.61
N PHE A 299 -3.85 9.01 -23.87
CA PHE A 299 -5.05 8.24 -23.73
C PHE A 299 -4.77 6.93 -22.98
N MET A 300 -5.22 6.83 -21.74
CA MET A 300 -5.06 5.64 -20.89
C MET A 300 -6.33 4.81 -20.87
N GLN A 301 -6.18 3.49 -20.90
CA GLN A 301 -7.28 2.53 -20.81
C GLN A 301 -6.91 1.37 -19.88
N ASN A 302 -7.85 0.95 -19.05
CA ASN A 302 -7.72 -0.21 -18.20
C ASN A 302 -9.03 -1.00 -18.18
N LEU A 303 -9.00 -2.25 -18.61
CA LEU A 303 -10.11 -3.19 -18.53
C LEU A 303 -9.72 -4.30 -17.54
N ASN A 304 -10.60 -4.58 -16.57
CA ASN A 304 -10.48 -5.74 -15.69
C ASN A 304 -11.75 -6.59 -15.80
N VAL A 305 -11.56 -7.87 -16.00
CA VAL A 305 -12.62 -8.89 -15.97
C VAL A 305 -12.22 -9.93 -14.93
N SER A 306 -13.02 -10.12 -13.91
CA SER A 306 -12.73 -11.04 -12.83
C SER A 306 -13.82 -12.11 -12.69
N TYR A 307 -13.39 -13.30 -12.36
CA TYR A 307 -14.22 -14.41 -11.95
C TYR A 307 -13.71 -14.97 -10.64
N SER A 308 -14.60 -15.24 -9.69
CA SER A 308 -14.26 -15.85 -8.42
C SER A 308 -15.26 -16.95 -8.08
N LEU A 309 -14.74 -18.09 -7.62
CA LEU A 309 -15.51 -19.26 -7.19
C LEU A 309 -15.13 -19.62 -5.75
N GLN A 310 -16.06 -19.42 -4.83
CA GLN A 310 -15.98 -19.94 -3.47
C GLN A 310 -16.56 -21.35 -3.43
N ALA A 311 -15.77 -22.36 -3.86
CA ALA A 311 -16.25 -23.73 -3.97
C ALA A 311 -16.75 -24.30 -2.63
N SER A 312 -16.07 -23.92 -1.52
CA SER A 312 -16.45 -24.22 -0.14
C SER A 312 -15.98 -23.10 0.80
N LYS A 313 -16.31 -23.15 2.09
CA LYS A 313 -15.74 -22.24 3.12
C LYS A 313 -14.21 -22.26 3.13
N ASN A 314 -13.59 -23.33 2.65
CA ASN A 314 -12.15 -23.59 2.70
C ASN A 314 -11.44 -23.45 1.36
N SER A 315 -12.15 -23.26 0.25
CA SER A 315 -11.56 -23.27 -1.10
C SER A 315 -12.03 -22.08 -1.91
N LEU A 316 -11.10 -21.27 -2.36
CA LEU A 316 -11.32 -20.09 -3.20
C LEU A 316 -10.47 -20.19 -4.46
N PHE A 317 -11.10 -20.03 -5.61
CA PHE A 317 -10.44 -19.83 -6.90
C PHE A 317 -10.80 -18.45 -7.44
N SER A 318 -9.83 -17.74 -8.01
CA SER A 318 -10.06 -16.47 -8.71
C SER A 318 -9.25 -16.43 -10.00
N ALA A 319 -9.85 -15.90 -11.05
CA ALA A 319 -9.20 -15.60 -12.33
C ALA A 319 -9.49 -14.14 -12.69
N THR A 320 -8.45 -13.35 -12.94
CA THR A 320 -8.59 -11.95 -13.32
C THR A 320 -7.80 -11.68 -14.59
N PHE A 321 -8.51 -11.29 -15.64
CA PHE A 321 -7.92 -10.77 -16.87
C PHE A 321 -7.85 -9.26 -16.77
N ARG A 322 -6.66 -8.69 -17.07
CA ARG A 322 -6.42 -7.24 -17.11
C ARG A 322 -5.84 -6.87 -18.46
N LEU A 323 -6.43 -5.87 -19.09
CA LEU A 323 -5.88 -5.25 -20.29
C LEU A 323 -5.62 -3.77 -19.97
N ARG A 324 -4.35 -3.40 -19.92
CA ARG A 324 -3.91 -2.02 -19.71
C ARG A 324 -3.28 -1.51 -20.99
N GLY A 325 -3.57 -0.27 -21.31
CA GLY A 325 -2.99 0.38 -22.48
C GLY A 325 -2.84 1.88 -22.27
N ASN A 326 -1.83 2.39 -22.95
CA ASN A 326 -1.58 3.82 -23.07
C ASN A 326 -1.27 4.14 -24.53
N ASN A 327 -1.85 5.20 -25.04
CA ASN A 327 -1.53 5.74 -26.34
C ASN A 327 -1.25 7.24 -26.18
N GLN A 328 -0.08 7.65 -26.58
CA GLN A 328 0.41 9.03 -26.54
C GLN A 328 0.80 9.41 -27.98
N PRO A 329 -0.18 9.81 -28.81
CA PRO A 329 0.07 10.10 -30.22
C PRO A 329 0.89 11.36 -30.42
N ASN A 330 0.82 12.30 -29.50
CA ASN A 330 1.58 13.55 -29.52
C ASN A 330 2.08 13.84 -28.09
N TRP A 331 3.35 14.16 -28.01
CA TRP A 331 3.98 14.75 -26.84
C TRP A 331 5.11 15.61 -27.36
N ASP A 332 4.73 16.80 -27.81
CA ASP A 332 5.56 17.66 -28.61
C ASP A 332 6.08 18.82 -27.76
N TYR A 333 7.35 19.13 -27.92
CA TYR A 333 7.97 20.36 -27.47
C TYR A 333 8.64 21.01 -28.66
N GLN A 334 8.53 22.32 -28.78
CA GLN A 334 9.22 23.13 -29.74
C GLN A 334 9.63 24.46 -29.11
N GLY A 335 10.64 25.08 -29.64
CA GLY A 335 11.17 26.33 -29.11
C GLY A 335 12.52 26.66 -29.66
N VAL A 336 13.25 27.49 -28.94
CA VAL A 336 14.59 27.92 -29.33
C VAL A 336 15.60 27.57 -28.22
N LEU A 337 16.81 27.22 -28.65
CA LEU A 337 17.98 27.03 -27.80
C LEU A 337 18.97 28.15 -28.09
N TYR A 338 19.51 28.74 -27.05
CA TYR A 338 20.55 29.76 -27.18
C TYR A 338 21.55 29.70 -26.03
N ASN A 339 22.75 30.25 -26.25
CA ASN A 339 23.73 30.40 -25.19
C ASN A 339 23.46 31.71 -24.43
N VAL A 340 23.49 31.68 -23.10
CA VAL A 340 23.27 32.86 -22.25
C VAL A 340 24.24 34.02 -22.59
N ASN A 341 25.46 33.71 -23.06
CA ASN A 341 26.47 34.69 -23.42
C ASN A 341 26.39 35.14 -24.88
N ASP A 342 25.56 34.51 -25.69
CA ASP A 342 25.41 34.82 -27.11
C ASP A 342 23.98 34.46 -27.56
N GLU A 343 23.09 35.45 -27.48
CA GLU A 343 21.69 35.29 -27.88
C GLU A 343 21.49 35.51 -29.40
N THR A 344 22.55 35.72 -30.18
CA THR A 344 22.47 35.98 -31.62
C THR A 344 22.17 34.70 -32.41
N ASP A 345 22.69 33.57 -31.96
CA ASP A 345 22.52 32.27 -32.61
C ASP A 345 21.40 31.47 -31.94
N MET A 346 20.14 31.79 -32.27
CA MET A 346 18.99 31.06 -31.83
C MET A 346 18.76 29.80 -32.66
N VAL A 347 18.99 28.64 -32.07
CA VAL A 347 18.77 27.32 -32.68
C VAL A 347 17.33 26.91 -32.48
N ASN A 348 16.60 26.67 -33.58
CA ASN A 348 15.24 26.10 -33.47
C ASN A 348 15.31 24.64 -33.02
N MET A 349 14.48 24.28 -32.05
CA MET A 349 14.39 22.94 -31.49
C MET A 349 12.99 22.37 -31.67
N ILE A 350 12.93 21.10 -32.08
CA ILE A 350 11.73 20.28 -32.16
C ILE A 350 12.01 18.96 -31.45
N ASP A 351 11.17 18.59 -30.48
CA ASP A 351 11.21 17.30 -29.78
C ASP A 351 9.81 16.68 -29.80
N ARG A 352 9.58 15.72 -30.67
CA ARG A 352 8.30 15.04 -30.86
C ARG A 352 8.39 13.61 -30.43
N THR A 353 7.53 13.20 -29.51
CA THR A 353 7.51 11.84 -29.00
C THR A 353 6.12 11.22 -29.17
N LYS A 354 6.10 10.02 -29.74
CA LYS A 354 4.89 9.16 -29.82
C LYS A 354 5.18 7.87 -29.09
N ASN A 355 4.38 7.56 -28.07
CA ASN A 355 4.51 6.35 -27.30
C ASN A 355 3.19 5.60 -27.26
N SER A 356 3.24 4.29 -27.34
CA SER A 356 2.09 3.45 -27.07
C SER A 356 2.53 2.13 -26.44
N TRP A 357 1.73 1.64 -25.51
CA TRP A 357 1.95 0.31 -24.98
C TRP A 357 0.62 -0.37 -24.66
N THR A 358 0.62 -1.69 -24.76
CA THR A 358 -0.51 -2.55 -24.43
C THR A 358 -0.03 -3.73 -23.62
N ARG A 359 -0.71 -4.03 -22.51
CA ARG A 359 -0.30 -5.05 -21.55
C ARG A 359 -1.49 -5.89 -21.08
N PRO A 360 -1.86 -6.94 -21.82
CA PRO A 360 -2.75 -7.98 -21.32
C PRO A 360 -2.04 -8.82 -20.25
N SER A 361 -2.78 -9.21 -19.20
CA SER A 361 -2.32 -10.14 -18.19
C SER A 361 -3.47 -11.01 -17.67
N LEU A 362 -3.16 -12.26 -17.34
CA LEU A 362 -4.06 -13.21 -16.70
C LEU A 362 -3.46 -13.61 -15.36
N ASP A 363 -4.23 -13.43 -14.29
CA ASP A 363 -3.87 -13.75 -12.91
C ASP A 363 -4.82 -14.86 -12.42
N LEU A 364 -4.26 -16.02 -12.08
CA LEU A 364 -4.97 -17.18 -11.54
C LEU A 364 -4.54 -17.36 -10.09
N TYR A 365 -5.49 -17.30 -9.18
CA TYR A 365 -5.27 -17.45 -7.75
C TYR A 365 -6.10 -18.62 -7.21
N TYR A 366 -5.47 -19.47 -6.40
CA TYR A 366 -6.13 -20.56 -5.70
C TYR A 366 -5.69 -20.58 -4.24
N GLN A 367 -6.65 -20.63 -3.32
CA GLN A 367 -6.41 -20.78 -1.89
C GLN A 367 -7.18 -21.98 -1.36
N GLN A 368 -6.52 -22.78 -0.54
CA GLN A 368 -7.12 -23.90 0.17
C GLN A 368 -6.77 -23.83 1.65
N ASN A 369 -7.77 -23.68 2.50
CA ASN A 369 -7.64 -23.88 3.93
C ASN A 369 -7.76 -25.36 4.26
N LEU A 370 -6.76 -25.89 4.93
CA LEU A 370 -6.69 -27.28 5.34
C LEU A 370 -7.03 -27.40 6.84
N LYS A 371 -7.27 -28.64 7.30
CA LYS A 371 -7.48 -28.95 8.71
C LYS A 371 -6.28 -28.46 9.56
N LYS A 372 -6.49 -28.24 10.84
CA LYS A 372 -5.47 -27.80 11.82
C LYS A 372 -4.84 -26.45 11.46
N LYS A 373 -5.65 -25.47 11.00
CA LYS A 373 -5.25 -24.07 10.72
C LYS A 373 -4.07 -23.96 9.73
N GLN A 374 -4.14 -24.67 8.63
CA GLN A 374 -3.14 -24.62 7.56
C GLN A 374 -3.76 -23.95 6.33
N THR A 375 -2.98 -23.20 5.59
CA THR A 375 -3.40 -22.52 4.35
C THR A 375 -2.37 -22.78 3.26
N LEU A 376 -2.86 -23.17 2.09
CA LEU A 376 -2.08 -23.24 0.85
C LEU A 376 -2.59 -22.17 -0.10
N VAL A 377 -1.67 -21.44 -0.73
CA VAL A 377 -1.95 -20.44 -1.76
C VAL A 377 -1.09 -20.73 -2.98
N PHE A 378 -1.72 -20.72 -4.15
CA PHE A 378 -1.06 -20.80 -5.45
C PHE A 378 -1.46 -19.59 -6.28
N ASN A 379 -0.49 -18.99 -6.93
CA ASN A 379 -0.71 -17.86 -7.82
C ASN A 379 0.10 -18.05 -9.11
N LEU A 380 -0.56 -17.84 -10.27
CA LEU A 380 0.06 -17.91 -11.58
C LEU A 380 -0.34 -16.68 -12.38
N VAL A 381 0.65 -15.88 -12.79
CA VAL A 381 0.41 -14.65 -13.55
C VAL A 381 1.19 -14.68 -14.85
N GLY A 382 0.45 -14.66 -15.96
CA GLY A 382 1.00 -14.48 -17.31
C GLY A 382 0.81 -13.03 -17.76
N THR A 383 1.84 -12.40 -18.30
CA THR A 383 1.78 -11.03 -18.82
C THR A 383 2.52 -10.93 -20.14
N TYR A 384 1.89 -10.28 -21.12
CA TYR A 384 2.55 -9.80 -22.33
C TYR A 384 2.57 -8.28 -22.31
N ASN A 385 3.66 -7.65 -22.73
CA ASN A 385 3.76 -6.21 -22.90
C ASN A 385 4.34 -5.90 -24.26
N ARG A 386 3.62 -5.10 -25.04
CA ARG A 386 4.09 -4.54 -26.31
C ARG A 386 4.20 -3.03 -26.15
N GLU A 387 5.37 -2.50 -26.47
CA GLU A 387 5.67 -1.08 -26.36
C GLU A 387 6.23 -0.56 -27.68
N LYS A 388 5.79 0.62 -28.11
CA LYS A 388 6.29 1.33 -29.30
C LYS A 388 6.63 2.74 -28.85
N SER A 389 7.83 3.18 -29.19
CA SER A 389 8.29 4.54 -28.96
C SER A 389 8.91 5.09 -30.24
N HIS A 390 8.50 6.26 -30.64
CA HIS A 390 9.07 7.00 -31.77
C HIS A 390 9.37 8.41 -31.32
N ARG A 391 10.63 8.82 -31.38
CA ARG A 391 11.09 10.17 -31.05
C ARG A 391 11.83 10.78 -32.22
N ILE A 392 11.42 12.01 -32.56
CA ILE A 392 12.11 12.89 -33.51
C ILE A 392 12.62 14.07 -32.70
N TYR A 393 13.93 14.29 -32.73
CA TYR A 393 14.56 15.45 -32.11
C TYR A 393 15.44 16.15 -33.14
N GLN A 394 15.21 17.42 -33.35
CA GLN A 394 15.88 18.22 -34.37
C GLN A 394 16.32 19.56 -33.80
N GLU A 395 17.54 19.96 -34.16
CA GLU A 395 18.12 21.29 -33.96
C GLU A 395 18.51 21.89 -35.31
N SER A 396 18.08 23.12 -35.60
CA SER A 396 18.38 23.80 -36.84
C SER A 396 18.71 25.27 -36.60
N LEU A 397 19.75 25.76 -37.30
CA LEU A 397 20.16 27.16 -37.32
C LEU A 397 20.14 27.69 -38.76
N HIS A 398 19.43 28.79 -38.99
CA HIS A 398 19.31 29.40 -40.30
C HIS A 398 18.93 28.43 -41.43
N ASN A 399 18.07 27.43 -41.14
CA ASN A 399 17.64 26.32 -41.99
C ASN A 399 18.69 25.24 -42.25
N GLU A 400 19.86 25.32 -41.63
CA GLU A 400 20.81 24.21 -41.59
C GLU A 400 20.49 23.26 -40.45
N MET A 401 20.43 21.95 -40.72
CA MET A 401 20.20 20.93 -39.73
C MET A 401 21.49 20.65 -38.95
N LEU A 402 21.50 20.98 -37.66
CA LEU A 402 22.64 20.71 -36.76
C LEU A 402 22.53 19.30 -36.14
N THR A 403 21.33 18.92 -35.80
CA THR A 403 21.05 17.62 -35.16
C THR A 403 19.75 17.08 -35.71
N ASP A 404 19.76 15.83 -36.17
CA ASP A 404 18.55 15.09 -36.60
C ASP A 404 18.57 13.69 -36.02
N ILE A 405 17.70 13.47 -35.01
CA ILE A 405 17.57 12.20 -34.31
C ILE A 405 16.20 11.63 -34.59
N ASN A 406 16.16 10.45 -35.19
CA ASN A 406 14.93 9.72 -35.46
C ASN A 406 15.03 8.32 -34.81
N ASN A 407 14.56 8.19 -33.58
CA ASN A 407 14.62 6.96 -32.82
C ASN A 407 13.27 6.24 -32.85
N ASN A 408 13.27 5.00 -33.32
CA ASN A 408 12.10 4.13 -33.29
C ASN A 408 12.44 2.85 -32.52
N VAL A 409 11.66 2.57 -31.47
CA VAL A 409 11.87 1.43 -30.60
C VAL A 409 10.59 0.60 -30.52
N LEU A 410 10.71 -0.69 -30.81
CA LEU A 410 9.66 -1.68 -30.62
C LEU A 410 10.11 -2.70 -29.58
N GLY A 411 9.36 -2.84 -28.50
CA GLY A 411 9.63 -3.78 -27.42
C GLY A 411 8.49 -4.76 -27.23
N ASP A 412 8.84 -6.05 -27.18
CA ASP A 412 7.94 -7.12 -26.81
C ASP A 412 8.49 -7.84 -25.57
N LYS A 413 7.67 -7.98 -24.51
CA LYS A 413 8.05 -8.66 -23.28
C LYS A 413 7.00 -9.64 -22.82
N TYR A 414 7.43 -10.85 -22.55
CA TYR A 414 6.62 -11.92 -21.96
C TYR A 414 7.09 -12.21 -20.55
N SER A 415 6.18 -12.40 -19.62
CA SER A 415 6.51 -12.72 -18.23
C SER A 415 5.55 -13.76 -17.68
N LEU A 416 6.08 -14.76 -17.00
CA LEU A 416 5.32 -15.76 -16.24
C LEU A 416 5.81 -15.77 -14.80
N ILE A 417 4.87 -15.64 -13.86
CA ILE A 417 5.12 -15.70 -12.42
C ILE A 417 4.35 -16.87 -11.84
N GLY A 418 5.06 -17.79 -11.19
CA GLY A 418 4.48 -18.85 -10.38
C GLY A 418 4.83 -18.65 -8.91
N GLU A 419 3.84 -18.74 -8.02
CA GLU A 419 4.02 -18.58 -6.58
C GLU A 419 3.25 -19.67 -5.83
N ALA A 420 3.86 -20.24 -4.80
CA ALA A 420 3.23 -21.16 -3.87
C ALA A 420 3.61 -20.76 -2.43
N ILE A 421 2.60 -20.67 -1.56
CA ILE A 421 2.77 -20.31 -0.15
C ILE A 421 2.06 -21.33 0.72
N TYR A 422 2.74 -21.81 1.75
CA TYR A 422 2.17 -22.62 2.81
C TYR A 422 2.29 -21.86 4.13
N GLU A 423 1.20 -21.80 4.88
CA GLU A 423 1.17 -21.21 6.22
C GLU A 423 0.56 -22.22 7.21
N LYS A 424 1.19 -22.38 8.35
CA LYS A 424 0.71 -23.15 9.49
C LYS A 424 0.59 -22.25 10.70
N GLN A 425 -0.61 -22.13 11.22
CA GLN A 425 -0.85 -21.46 12.51
C GLN A 425 -0.81 -22.48 13.63
N PHE A 426 -0.10 -22.16 14.70
CA PHE A 426 0.01 -22.95 15.94
C PHE A 426 -0.84 -22.30 17.03
N SER A 427 -0.88 -22.95 18.20
CA SER A 427 -1.47 -22.36 19.40
C SER A 427 -0.76 -21.06 19.82
N LYS A 428 -1.42 -20.22 20.58
CA LYS A 428 -0.92 -18.94 21.12
C LYS A 428 -0.50 -17.90 20.05
N GLY A 429 -1.08 -17.98 18.83
CA GLY A 429 -0.83 -16.99 17.78
C GLY A 429 0.50 -17.16 17.03
N ASN A 430 1.25 -18.24 17.29
CA ASN A 430 2.46 -18.56 16.55
C ASN A 430 2.11 -19.03 15.12
N ALA A 431 2.96 -18.73 14.15
CA ALA A 431 2.78 -19.19 12.77
C ALA A 431 4.13 -19.43 12.09
N LEU A 432 4.15 -20.40 11.20
CA LEU A 432 5.25 -20.66 10.27
C LEU A 432 4.74 -20.50 8.85
N SER A 433 5.40 -19.68 8.07
CA SER A 433 5.13 -19.48 6.65
C SER A 433 6.32 -19.93 5.83
N PHE A 434 6.06 -20.59 4.73
CA PHE A 434 7.06 -21.01 3.76
C PHE A 434 6.53 -20.68 2.36
N GLY A 435 7.39 -20.15 1.48
CA GLY A 435 6.95 -19.82 0.13
C GLY A 435 8.05 -19.91 -0.90
N LEU A 436 7.60 -20.14 -2.14
CA LEU A 436 8.41 -20.19 -3.34
C LEU A 436 7.75 -19.29 -4.39
N LYS A 437 8.55 -18.47 -5.05
CA LYS A 437 8.13 -17.65 -6.21
C LYS A 437 9.20 -17.72 -7.29
N HIS A 438 8.77 -17.93 -8.53
CA HIS A 438 9.64 -17.84 -9.70
C HIS A 438 9.02 -16.90 -10.73
N THR A 439 9.84 -16.00 -11.25
CA THR A 439 9.49 -15.09 -12.36
C THR A 439 10.42 -15.37 -13.51
N GLN A 440 9.88 -15.72 -14.65
CA GLN A 440 10.61 -15.87 -15.91
C GLN A 440 10.14 -14.78 -16.87
N SER A 441 11.08 -14.05 -17.48
CA SER A 441 10.77 -13.00 -18.45
C SER A 441 11.65 -13.12 -19.67
N TYR A 442 11.06 -12.89 -20.84
CA TYR A 442 11.74 -12.75 -22.12
C TYR A 442 11.38 -11.41 -22.71
N SER A 443 12.36 -10.65 -23.20
CA SER A 443 12.11 -9.42 -23.94
C SER A 443 12.91 -9.39 -25.24
N ASN A 444 12.27 -8.86 -26.28
CA ASN A 444 12.88 -8.54 -27.56
C ASN A 444 12.66 -7.07 -27.84
N ASN A 445 13.76 -6.32 -28.05
CA ASN A 445 13.66 -4.91 -28.39
C ASN A 445 14.37 -4.68 -29.72
N GLU A 446 13.68 -3.99 -30.61
CA GLU A 446 14.18 -3.55 -31.90
C GLU A 446 14.41 -2.05 -31.85
N TYR A 447 15.64 -1.63 -32.13
CA TYR A 447 16.05 -0.22 -32.19
C TYR A 447 16.35 0.14 -33.64
N ARG A 448 15.76 1.22 -34.12
CA ARG A 448 15.94 1.75 -35.48
C ARG A 448 16.24 3.25 -35.35
N ASN A 449 17.54 3.59 -35.33
CA ASN A 449 18.06 4.94 -35.07
C ASN A 449 19.32 5.24 -35.90
N GLY A 450 19.28 4.97 -37.19
CA GLY A 450 20.46 5.05 -38.08
C GLY A 450 21.26 3.77 -38.08
N HIS A 451 21.41 3.07 -36.95
CA HIS A 451 21.90 1.72 -36.83
C HIS A 451 20.82 0.81 -36.29
N ASN A 452 20.62 -0.33 -36.93
CA ASN A 452 19.57 -1.27 -36.52
C ASN A 452 20.12 -2.26 -35.47
N TYR A 453 19.57 -2.30 -34.29
CA TYR A 453 19.91 -3.24 -33.23
C TYR A 453 18.70 -4.05 -32.78
N ASP A 454 18.89 -5.33 -32.65
CA ASP A 454 17.93 -6.22 -32.03
C ASP A 454 18.53 -6.82 -30.76
N THR A 455 17.87 -6.64 -29.63
CA THR A 455 18.32 -7.21 -28.37
C THR A 455 17.30 -8.20 -27.84
N ARG A 456 17.79 -9.39 -27.47
CA ARG A 456 16.97 -10.42 -26.81
C ARG A 456 17.51 -10.63 -25.42
N MET A 457 16.61 -10.62 -24.46
CA MET A 457 16.96 -10.74 -23.05
C MET A 457 16.14 -11.84 -22.39
N ASN A 458 16.81 -12.64 -21.59
CA ASN A 458 16.22 -13.69 -20.77
C ASN A 458 16.55 -13.43 -19.31
N GLN A 459 15.53 -13.31 -18.47
CA GLN A 459 15.68 -13.00 -17.05
C GLN A 459 14.88 -13.96 -16.21
N GLY A 460 15.51 -14.56 -15.21
CA GLY A 460 14.87 -15.42 -14.21
C GLY A 460 15.12 -14.89 -12.80
N ASN A 461 14.09 -14.84 -11.98
CA ASN A 461 14.18 -14.48 -10.56
C ASN A 461 13.43 -15.51 -9.73
N SER A 462 14.19 -16.26 -8.91
CA SER A 462 13.61 -17.24 -7.97
C SER A 462 13.77 -16.72 -6.55
N TYR A 463 12.72 -16.82 -5.75
CA TYR A 463 12.64 -16.36 -4.39
C TYR A 463 12.05 -17.46 -3.51
N ILE A 464 12.77 -17.88 -2.50
CA ILE A 464 12.31 -18.86 -1.51
C ILE A 464 12.41 -18.19 -0.15
N PHE A 465 11.41 -18.33 0.69
CA PHE A 465 11.43 -17.78 2.04
C PHE A 465 10.88 -18.74 3.09
N SER A 466 11.34 -18.55 4.30
CA SER A 466 10.76 -19.10 5.53
C SER A 466 10.63 -17.97 6.55
N GLU A 467 9.49 -17.88 7.22
CA GLU A 467 9.21 -16.87 8.23
C GLU A 467 8.49 -17.51 9.41
N TYR A 468 9.02 -17.30 10.60
CA TYR A 468 8.38 -17.69 11.85
C TYR A 468 7.90 -16.44 12.60
N ARG A 469 6.63 -16.45 13.01
CA ARG A 469 6.02 -15.47 13.90
C ARG A 469 5.74 -16.13 15.24
N GLY A 470 6.16 -15.47 16.32
CA GLY A 470 5.95 -15.93 17.68
C GLY A 470 5.56 -14.81 18.62
N LYS A 471 5.04 -15.20 19.80
CA LYS A 471 4.65 -14.28 20.87
C LYS A 471 5.16 -14.76 22.22
N ILE A 472 5.81 -13.88 22.97
CA ILE A 472 6.25 -14.08 24.34
C ILE A 472 5.72 -12.93 25.19
N ASN A 473 4.70 -13.17 25.99
CA ASN A 473 4.03 -12.14 26.80
C ASN A 473 3.60 -10.92 25.96
N LYS A 474 4.23 -9.77 26.17
CA LYS A 474 4.00 -8.50 25.49
C LYS A 474 4.87 -8.29 24.24
N LEU A 475 5.77 -9.21 23.96
CA LEU A 475 6.67 -9.16 22.82
C LEU A 475 6.15 -10.09 21.72
N ASP A 476 5.75 -9.54 20.61
CA ASP A 476 5.53 -10.25 19.35
C ASP A 476 6.79 -10.14 18.50
N TYR A 477 7.26 -11.24 17.93
CA TYR A 477 8.45 -11.26 17.10
C TYR A 477 8.21 -12.03 15.80
N ARG A 478 8.88 -11.58 14.75
CA ARG A 478 8.86 -12.21 13.43
C ARG A 478 10.29 -12.30 12.92
N LEU A 479 10.70 -13.50 12.57
CA LEU A 479 12.03 -13.80 12.05
C LEU A 479 11.86 -14.48 10.71
N GLY A 480 12.39 -13.87 9.66
CA GLY A 480 12.32 -14.39 8.31
C GLY A 480 13.70 -14.45 7.66
N ILE A 481 13.86 -15.41 6.78
CA ILE A 481 15.02 -15.52 5.90
C ILE A 481 14.53 -15.84 4.49
N SER A 482 15.11 -15.19 3.50
CA SER A 482 14.84 -15.54 2.11
C SER A 482 16.11 -15.71 1.32
N LEU A 483 16.04 -16.58 0.32
CA LEU A 483 17.08 -16.83 -0.67
C LEU A 483 16.55 -16.36 -2.02
N THR A 484 17.28 -15.48 -2.68
CA THR A 484 16.98 -14.98 -4.02
C THR A 484 18.05 -15.46 -4.99
N ARG A 485 17.62 -16.04 -6.11
CA ARG A 485 18.48 -16.33 -7.25
C ARG A 485 18.04 -15.45 -8.41
N PHE A 486 18.93 -14.61 -8.89
CA PHE A 486 18.76 -13.79 -10.08
C PHE A 486 19.60 -14.37 -11.22
N TYR A 487 19.00 -14.49 -12.40
CA TYR A 487 19.65 -14.91 -13.64
C TYR A 487 19.31 -13.90 -14.73
N TYR A 488 20.32 -13.54 -15.51
CA TYR A 488 20.17 -12.62 -16.63
C TYR A 488 21.10 -13.06 -17.76
N ASN A 489 20.59 -13.00 -19.00
CA ASN A 489 21.36 -13.22 -20.23
C ASN A 489 20.83 -12.29 -21.32
N GLN A 490 21.73 -11.66 -22.08
CA GLN A 490 21.43 -10.81 -23.21
C GLN A 490 22.16 -11.36 -24.45
N SER A 491 21.46 -11.43 -25.60
CA SER A 491 22.09 -11.82 -26.88
C SER A 491 23.11 -10.77 -27.32
N GLY A 492 24.24 -11.23 -27.81
CA GLY A 492 25.36 -10.37 -28.23
C GLY A 492 26.31 -9.97 -27.09
N ASN A 493 26.07 -10.46 -25.87
CA ASN A 493 26.98 -10.34 -24.75
C ASN A 493 27.24 -11.74 -24.17
N ASP A 494 28.46 -12.18 -24.10
CA ASP A 494 28.82 -13.52 -23.60
C ASP A 494 28.62 -13.68 -22.08
N ASP A 495 28.32 -12.60 -21.40
CA ASP A 495 28.17 -12.57 -19.94
C ASP A 495 26.74 -12.91 -19.48
N SER A 496 26.54 -14.15 -19.08
CA SER A 496 25.40 -14.51 -18.26
C SER A 496 25.69 -14.22 -16.79
N SER A 497 24.86 -13.39 -16.15
CA SER A 497 24.99 -13.12 -14.71
C SER A 497 24.08 -14.04 -13.90
N LYS A 498 24.68 -14.78 -12.95
CA LYS A 498 23.95 -15.58 -11.94
C LYS A 498 24.33 -15.09 -10.55
N LYS A 499 23.38 -14.69 -9.74
CA LYS A 499 23.62 -14.22 -8.37
C LYS A 499 22.67 -14.85 -7.38
N TYR A 500 23.19 -15.12 -6.20
CA TYR A 500 22.45 -15.66 -5.05
C TYR A 500 22.62 -14.70 -3.89
N ASN A 501 21.52 -14.37 -3.23
CA ASN A 501 21.54 -13.48 -2.06
C ASN A 501 20.69 -14.09 -0.96
N VAL A 502 21.16 -13.94 0.28
CA VAL A 502 20.44 -14.30 1.49
C VAL A 502 19.97 -13.02 2.16
N ASN A 503 18.66 -12.92 2.39
CA ASN A 503 18.03 -11.71 2.87
C ASN A 503 17.30 -11.99 4.19
N PRO A 504 17.95 -11.75 5.35
CA PRO A 504 17.30 -11.85 6.66
C PRO A 504 16.37 -10.67 6.90
N LYS A 505 15.28 -10.94 7.64
CA LYS A 505 14.33 -9.93 8.12
C LYS A 505 13.94 -10.23 9.55
N ALA A 506 13.96 -9.24 10.42
CA ALA A 506 13.55 -9.36 11.81
C ALA A 506 12.58 -8.21 12.15
N THR A 507 11.55 -8.52 12.92
CA THR A 507 10.66 -7.53 13.51
C THR A 507 10.40 -7.88 14.95
N LEU A 508 10.53 -6.91 15.85
CA LEU A 508 10.18 -7.00 17.27
C LEU A 508 9.11 -5.95 17.54
N HIS A 509 8.00 -6.36 18.14
CA HIS A 509 6.90 -5.47 18.49
C HIS A 509 6.57 -5.68 19.97
N TYR A 510 6.85 -4.65 20.78
CA TYR A 510 6.60 -4.68 22.22
C TYR A 510 5.42 -3.79 22.57
N THR A 511 4.38 -4.39 23.15
CA THR A 511 3.15 -3.72 23.56
C THR A 511 3.30 -3.28 25.02
N PHE A 512 3.45 -1.98 25.27
CA PHE A 512 3.50 -1.44 26.65
C PHE A 512 2.14 -1.51 27.33
N SER A 513 1.11 -1.06 26.57
CA SER A 513 -0.29 -1.01 27.00
C SER A 513 -1.20 -1.18 25.78
N GLU A 514 -2.51 -1.25 25.98
CA GLU A 514 -3.51 -1.26 24.89
C GLU A 514 -3.39 -0.04 23.98
N ASN A 515 -2.79 1.02 24.48
CA ASN A 515 -2.69 2.32 23.83
C ASN A 515 -1.31 2.65 23.27
N SER A 516 -0.28 1.83 23.52
CA SER A 516 1.09 2.15 23.09
C SER A 516 1.93 0.93 22.80
N TYR A 517 2.75 1.03 21.75
CA TYR A 517 3.72 0.02 21.39
C TYR A 517 5.00 0.63 20.81
N LEU A 518 6.08 -0.15 20.87
CA LEU A 518 7.33 0.10 20.17
C LEU A 518 7.58 -1.05 19.20
N ARG A 519 7.91 -0.73 17.96
CA ARG A 519 8.28 -1.71 16.94
C ARG A 519 9.65 -1.38 16.36
N TRP A 520 10.51 -2.37 16.36
CA TRP A 520 11.78 -2.35 15.65
C TRP A 520 11.72 -3.34 14.47
N LYS A 521 12.19 -2.92 13.30
CA LYS A 521 12.31 -3.74 12.09
C LYS A 521 13.72 -3.61 11.56
N ALA A 522 14.33 -4.72 11.17
CA ALA A 522 15.58 -4.76 10.43
C ALA A 522 15.44 -5.72 9.26
N GLU A 523 15.91 -5.32 8.10
CA GLU A 523 15.88 -6.13 6.90
C GLU A 523 17.10 -5.90 6.03
N VAL A 524 17.52 -6.97 5.37
CA VAL A 524 18.54 -6.94 4.33
C VAL A 524 17.87 -7.42 3.05
N PHE A 525 18.02 -6.68 1.97
CA PHE A 525 17.51 -7.04 0.67
C PHE A 525 18.52 -6.67 -0.41
N ASN A 526 18.38 -7.25 -1.59
CA ASN A 526 19.26 -6.91 -2.72
C ASN A 526 18.53 -6.05 -3.74
N ALA A 527 19.27 -5.12 -4.35
CA ALA A 527 18.84 -4.39 -5.52
C ALA A 527 19.66 -4.86 -6.74
N THR A 528 18.98 -5.09 -7.83
CA THR A 528 19.58 -5.51 -9.11
C THR A 528 19.46 -4.38 -10.12
N PRO A 529 20.44 -4.21 -11.03
CA PRO A 529 20.33 -3.22 -12.08
C PRO A 529 19.12 -3.52 -12.98
N SER A 530 18.47 -2.47 -13.46
CA SER A 530 17.43 -2.59 -14.48
C SER A 530 18.05 -2.97 -15.83
N LEU A 531 17.23 -3.52 -16.74
CA LEU A 531 17.70 -3.85 -18.07
C LEU A 531 18.18 -2.62 -18.85
N SER A 532 17.52 -1.47 -18.65
CA SER A 532 17.94 -0.21 -19.26
C SER A 532 19.29 0.28 -18.76
N ASN A 533 19.61 0.02 -17.48
CA ASN A 533 20.89 0.40 -16.90
C ASN A 533 22.05 -0.50 -17.40
N LEU A 534 21.72 -1.74 -17.82
CA LEU A 534 22.71 -2.70 -18.35
C LEU A 534 22.92 -2.57 -19.86
N SER A 535 22.03 -1.92 -20.59
CA SER A 535 22.08 -1.82 -22.05
C SER A 535 23.25 -0.93 -22.50
N ALA A 536 24.22 -1.49 -23.20
CA ALA A 536 25.32 -0.73 -23.78
C ALA A 536 24.95 0.12 -25.01
N ILE A 537 23.64 0.11 -25.39
CA ILE A 537 23.16 0.85 -26.54
C ILE A 537 23.21 2.34 -26.23
N GLU A 538 23.91 3.08 -27.09
CA GLU A 538 24.00 4.52 -27.02
C GLU A 538 22.77 5.16 -27.63
N GLN A 539 22.17 6.09 -26.90
CA GLN A 539 21.03 6.89 -27.33
C GLN A 539 21.40 8.36 -27.29
N THR A 540 21.43 9.00 -28.43
CA THR A 540 21.63 10.44 -28.50
C THR A 540 20.40 11.15 -27.94
N ILE A 541 20.61 12.04 -26.98
CA ILE A 541 19.56 12.85 -26.35
C ILE A 541 19.40 14.16 -27.13
N ASP A 542 20.50 14.85 -27.31
CA ASP A 542 20.64 16.11 -28.07
C ASP A 542 22.08 16.29 -28.57
N SER A 543 22.43 17.49 -29.07
CA SER A 543 23.77 17.81 -29.57
C SER A 543 24.91 17.62 -28.55
N PHE A 544 24.62 17.80 -27.24
CA PHE A 544 25.63 17.74 -26.15
C PHE A 544 25.54 16.47 -25.31
N GLN A 545 24.45 15.71 -25.40
CA GLN A 545 24.17 14.66 -24.44
C GLN A 545 23.88 13.33 -25.13
N ILE A 546 24.47 12.28 -24.59
CA ILE A 546 24.15 10.89 -24.93
C ILE A 546 23.82 10.10 -23.66
N ARG A 547 23.04 9.06 -23.80
CA ARG A 547 22.74 8.12 -22.72
C ARG A 547 23.15 6.72 -23.14
N ARG A 548 23.85 6.01 -22.27
CA ARG A 548 24.10 4.58 -22.42
C ARG A 548 24.14 3.90 -21.06
N GLY A 549 23.68 2.67 -20.99
CA GLY A 549 23.81 1.86 -19.79
C GLY A 549 25.23 1.35 -19.60
N ASN A 550 25.46 0.71 -18.46
CA ASN A 550 26.72 0.09 -18.09
C ASN A 550 26.50 -1.42 -17.86
N PRO A 551 26.97 -2.29 -18.79
CA PRO A 551 26.80 -3.74 -18.67
C PRO A 551 27.57 -4.34 -17.48
N ASN A 552 28.55 -3.62 -16.91
CA ASN A 552 29.39 -4.07 -15.80
C ASN A 552 28.72 -3.87 -14.42
N LEU A 553 27.54 -3.30 -14.37
CA LEU A 553 26.83 -3.04 -13.12
C LEU A 553 26.61 -4.33 -12.32
N LYS A 554 26.88 -4.21 -11.03
CA LYS A 554 26.70 -5.31 -10.06
C LYS A 554 25.49 -5.03 -9.16
N SER A 555 24.75 -6.08 -8.84
CA SER A 555 23.74 -6.00 -7.76
C SER A 555 24.41 -5.67 -6.43
N TYR A 556 23.70 -4.96 -5.57
CA TYR A 556 24.20 -4.55 -4.26
C TYR A 556 23.18 -4.87 -3.15
N MET A 557 23.67 -4.92 -1.92
CA MET A 557 22.86 -5.18 -0.75
C MET A 557 22.36 -3.86 -0.15
N CYS A 558 21.14 -3.90 0.36
CA CYS A 558 20.51 -2.79 1.07
C CYS A 558 20.26 -3.24 2.51
N TYR A 559 20.70 -2.44 3.47
CA TYR A 559 20.52 -2.65 4.90
C TYR A 559 19.59 -1.57 5.42
N ARG A 560 18.47 -1.97 6.00
CA ARG A 560 17.48 -1.02 6.53
C ARG A 560 17.09 -1.38 7.93
N THR A 561 17.04 -0.38 8.81
CA THR A 561 16.49 -0.50 10.16
C THR A 561 15.49 0.61 10.42
N GLU A 562 14.41 0.27 11.13
CA GLU A 562 13.33 1.19 11.44
C GLU A 562 12.89 1.04 12.89
N LEU A 563 12.54 2.15 13.50
CA LEU A 563 11.94 2.22 14.82
C LEU A 563 10.64 3.01 14.75
N THR A 564 9.55 2.44 15.29
CA THR A 564 8.24 3.08 15.34
C THR A 564 7.73 3.05 16.78
N TYR A 565 7.36 4.22 17.29
CA TYR A 565 6.60 4.34 18.54
C TYR A 565 5.21 4.88 18.24
N GLU A 566 4.18 4.19 18.71
CA GLU A 566 2.78 4.59 18.55
C GLU A 566 2.11 4.73 19.91
N TRP A 567 1.34 5.81 20.06
CA TRP A 567 0.56 6.09 21.25
C TRP A 567 -0.80 6.65 20.86
N LYS A 568 -1.86 6.13 21.50
CA LYS A 568 -3.25 6.59 21.31
C LYS A 568 -3.94 6.69 22.65
N LYS A 569 -4.59 7.82 22.95
CA LYS A 569 -5.41 7.98 24.15
C LYS A 569 -6.60 8.86 23.84
N GLY A 570 -7.80 8.28 23.91
CA GLY A 570 -9.02 8.99 23.54
C GLY A 570 -8.97 9.52 22.11
N ILE A 571 -9.13 10.82 21.95
CA ILE A 571 -9.08 11.52 20.66
C ILE A 571 -7.67 11.82 20.15
N PHE A 572 -6.63 11.58 20.97
CA PHE A 572 -5.23 11.87 20.62
C PHE A 572 -4.54 10.63 20.07
N TYR A 573 -3.82 10.80 18.96
CA TYR A 573 -2.98 9.79 18.34
C TYR A 573 -1.62 10.39 17.99
N SER A 574 -0.56 9.67 18.26
CA SER A 574 0.82 10.02 17.90
C SER A 574 1.56 8.82 17.32
N ASN A 575 2.30 9.04 16.25
CA ASN A 575 3.18 8.05 15.64
C ASN A 575 4.53 8.72 15.36
N LEU A 576 5.56 8.26 16.04
CA LEU A 576 6.96 8.64 15.82
C LEU A 576 7.66 7.51 15.08
N TRP A 577 8.29 7.81 13.96
CA TRP A 577 9.00 6.85 13.14
C TRP A 577 10.37 7.38 12.75
N GLY A 578 11.37 6.51 12.82
CA GLY A 578 12.72 6.77 12.32
C GLY A 578 13.23 5.58 11.51
N ALA A 579 14.04 5.83 10.48
CA ALA A 579 14.64 4.80 9.65
C ALA A 579 16.05 5.20 9.19
N TYR A 580 16.91 4.20 9.05
CA TYR A 580 18.22 4.33 8.45
C TYR A 580 18.38 3.29 7.34
N ASP A 581 18.71 3.75 6.15
CA ASP A 581 19.05 2.95 4.97
C ASP A 581 20.53 3.10 4.65
N TYR A 582 21.23 1.97 4.48
CA TYR A 582 22.62 1.92 4.02
C TYR A 582 22.76 1.01 2.81
N ARG A 583 23.33 1.51 1.75
CA ARG A 583 23.46 0.82 0.46
C ARG A 583 24.90 0.94 -0.07
N PRO A 584 25.80 0.04 0.35
CA PRO A 584 27.15 -0.02 -0.22
C PRO A 584 27.09 -0.45 -1.68
N ASN A 585 28.00 0.06 -2.49
CA ASN A 585 28.06 -0.18 -3.94
C ASN A 585 26.74 0.15 -4.67
N ALA A 586 26.01 1.16 -4.20
CA ALA A 586 24.74 1.56 -4.81
C ALA A 586 24.93 1.94 -6.28
N ILE A 587 23.99 1.49 -7.12
CA ILE A 587 23.94 1.97 -8.51
C ILE A 587 23.38 3.39 -8.46
N MET A 588 24.16 4.35 -8.90
CA MET A 588 23.77 5.76 -8.98
C MET A 588 24.08 6.30 -10.36
N ASP A 589 23.37 7.37 -10.72
CA ASP A 589 23.60 8.08 -11.97
C ASP A 589 25.00 8.67 -11.99
N GLU A 590 25.66 8.57 -13.11
CA GLU A 590 26.98 9.14 -13.37
C GLU A 590 26.96 9.93 -14.68
N LYS A 591 27.65 11.04 -14.70
CA LYS A 591 27.88 11.85 -15.91
C LYS A 591 29.35 11.87 -16.21
N LEU A 592 29.71 11.33 -17.38
CA LEU A 592 31.06 11.31 -17.88
C LEU A 592 31.18 12.33 -19.01
N GLN A 593 32.40 12.79 -19.25
CA GLN A 593 32.75 13.62 -20.41
C GLN A 593 33.52 12.78 -21.42
N GLU A 594 32.99 12.63 -22.63
CA GLU A 594 33.64 11.91 -23.73
C GLU A 594 33.46 12.74 -25.02
N ASP A 595 34.53 13.04 -25.72
CA ASP A 595 34.51 13.72 -27.01
C ASP A 595 33.60 14.97 -27.10
N ASN A 596 33.73 15.88 -26.14
CA ASN A 596 32.87 17.07 -26.00
C ASN A 596 31.38 16.79 -25.78
N LYS A 597 31.00 15.57 -25.39
CA LYS A 597 29.66 15.21 -24.99
C LYS A 597 29.57 14.79 -23.54
N ILE A 598 28.43 15.00 -22.94
CA ILE A 598 28.07 14.50 -21.61
C ILE A 598 27.41 13.15 -21.79
N VAL A 599 28.06 12.10 -21.30
CA VAL A 599 27.51 10.74 -21.28
C VAL A 599 26.74 10.53 -19.95
N GLN A 600 25.45 10.39 -20.02
CA GLN A 600 24.64 9.96 -18.89
C GLN A 600 24.69 8.45 -18.80
N THR A 601 25.19 7.93 -17.67
CA THR A 601 25.32 6.50 -17.42
C THR A 601 25.05 6.17 -15.95
N TRP A 602 25.29 4.94 -15.55
CA TRP A 602 25.18 4.46 -14.17
C TRP A 602 26.43 3.71 -13.80
N ASP A 603 26.81 3.83 -12.53
CA ASP A 603 27.91 3.01 -12.00
C ASP A 603 27.64 2.59 -10.55
N ASN A 604 28.35 1.55 -10.09
CA ASN A 604 28.37 1.16 -8.70
C ASN A 604 29.26 2.14 -7.92
N GLN A 605 28.65 3.02 -7.19
CA GLN A 605 29.31 4.05 -6.37
C GLN A 605 29.57 3.53 -4.96
N LYS A 606 30.42 4.23 -4.16
CA LYS A 606 30.84 3.75 -2.84
C LYS A 606 29.67 3.39 -1.93
N ASP A 607 28.79 4.36 -1.66
CA ASP A 607 27.58 4.12 -0.89
C ASP A 607 26.53 5.23 -1.05
N TRP A 608 25.32 4.86 -0.73
CA TRP A 608 24.21 5.77 -0.55
C TRP A 608 23.55 5.49 0.79
N GLN A 609 23.27 6.55 1.55
CA GLN A 609 22.67 6.46 2.87
C GLN A 609 21.50 7.41 2.99
N LYS A 610 20.53 7.04 3.82
CA LYS A 610 19.39 7.90 4.13
C LYS A 610 19.00 7.75 5.58
N LEU A 611 18.97 8.85 6.31
CA LEU A 611 18.36 8.95 7.63
C LEU A 611 17.01 9.66 7.51
N SER A 612 15.96 9.05 8.02
CA SER A 612 14.60 9.58 7.97
C SER A 612 13.99 9.67 9.36
N GLY A 613 13.26 10.73 9.61
CA GLY A 613 12.46 10.91 10.82
C GLY A 613 11.08 11.49 10.48
N ARG A 614 10.03 11.03 11.17
CA ARG A 614 8.66 11.52 10.97
C ARG A 614 7.89 11.50 12.27
N LEU A 615 7.17 12.58 12.53
CA LEU A 615 6.16 12.68 13.58
C LEU A 615 4.80 12.90 12.94
N MET A 616 3.83 12.08 13.29
CA MET A 616 2.42 12.25 12.95
C MET A 616 1.62 12.46 14.23
N LEU A 617 0.86 13.53 14.28
CA LEU A 617 -0.07 13.84 15.36
C LEU A 617 -1.48 13.94 14.80
N ARG A 618 -2.45 13.40 15.51
CA ARG A 618 -3.86 13.51 15.15
C ARG A 618 -4.68 13.80 16.38
N VAL A 619 -5.66 14.68 16.22
CA VAL A 619 -6.64 15.04 17.27
C VAL A 619 -8.03 14.95 16.65
N GLY A 620 -8.90 14.20 17.27
CA GLY A 620 -10.29 14.09 16.82
C GLY A 620 -10.87 12.66 16.83
N PRO A 621 -12.17 12.51 16.56
CA PRO A 621 -13.08 13.59 16.15
C PRO A 621 -13.41 14.56 17.29
N LEU A 622 -13.31 15.86 17.01
CA LEU A 622 -13.80 16.94 17.87
C LEU A 622 -15.25 17.20 17.45
N TRP A 623 -16.17 17.26 18.42
CA TRP A 623 -17.62 17.46 18.19
C TRP A 623 -18.21 16.53 17.12
N ASP A 624 -17.62 15.32 16.99
CA ASP A 624 -17.99 14.31 15.97
C ASP A 624 -17.87 14.79 14.51
N MET A 625 -17.31 15.95 14.23
CA MET A 625 -17.25 16.55 12.90
C MET A 625 -15.83 16.89 12.46
N LEU A 626 -14.98 17.30 13.40
CA LEU A 626 -13.69 17.90 13.05
C LEU A 626 -12.53 16.98 13.45
N GLN A 627 -11.61 16.75 12.52
CA GLN A 627 -10.36 16.05 12.79
C GLN A 627 -9.18 16.82 12.24
N LEU A 628 -8.16 16.98 13.08
CA LEU A 628 -6.90 17.60 12.77
C LEU A 628 -5.83 16.52 12.64
N SER A 629 -5.03 16.57 11.58
CA SER A 629 -3.86 15.72 11.39
C SER A 629 -2.67 16.56 10.97
N PHE A 630 -1.57 16.43 11.69
CA PHE A 630 -0.29 17.03 11.37
C PHE A 630 0.73 15.92 11.12
N THR A 631 1.47 16.01 10.03
CA THR A 631 2.62 15.17 9.75
C THR A 631 3.80 16.04 9.41
N GLY A 632 4.90 15.90 10.13
CA GLY A 632 6.16 16.57 9.84
C GLY A 632 7.30 15.57 9.79
N GLY A 633 8.29 15.79 8.93
CA GLY A 633 9.41 14.88 8.82
C GLY A 633 10.63 15.48 8.15
N VAL A 634 11.73 14.74 8.25
CA VAL A 634 13.01 15.06 7.67
C VAL A 634 13.62 13.84 7.01
N ASN A 635 14.21 14.04 5.84
CA ASN A 635 15.07 13.07 5.19
C ASN A 635 16.45 13.70 4.97
N HIS A 636 17.48 13.06 5.48
CA HIS A 636 18.85 13.43 5.25
C HIS A 636 19.52 12.37 4.36
N TYR A 637 19.95 12.78 3.18
CA TYR A 637 20.58 11.94 2.17
C TYR A 637 22.07 12.17 2.17
N MET A 638 22.85 11.11 2.07
CA MET A 638 24.30 11.12 1.93
C MET A 638 24.67 10.20 0.76
N SER A 639 25.28 10.76 -0.27
CA SER A 639 25.70 10.02 -1.46
C SER A 639 27.20 10.16 -1.60
N HIS A 640 27.92 9.05 -1.53
CA HIS A 640 29.35 9.00 -1.71
C HIS A 640 29.67 8.28 -3.03
N GLY A 641 29.95 9.05 -4.05
CA GLY A 641 30.42 8.55 -5.32
C GLY A 641 31.89 8.19 -5.28
N ASN A 642 32.41 7.63 -6.39
CA ASN A 642 33.83 7.33 -6.54
C ASN A 642 34.66 8.61 -6.52
N ASN A 643 34.12 9.71 -7.08
CA ASN A 643 34.81 10.99 -7.23
C ASN A 643 34.04 12.18 -6.61
N TYR A 644 32.95 11.97 -5.88
CA TYR A 644 32.16 13.03 -5.28
C TYR A 644 31.58 12.62 -3.93
N SER A 645 31.17 13.60 -3.15
CA SER A 645 30.36 13.43 -1.94
C SER A 645 29.31 14.52 -1.92
N HIS A 646 28.06 14.11 -1.73
CA HIS A 646 26.93 15.04 -1.69
C HIS A 646 26.00 14.70 -0.54
N THR A 647 25.55 15.72 0.17
CA THR A 647 24.55 15.60 1.24
C THR A 647 23.40 16.55 0.96
N TYR A 648 22.19 16.07 1.25
CA TYR A 648 20.99 16.86 1.05
C TYR A 648 20.00 16.59 2.16
N THR A 649 19.37 17.64 2.69
CA THR A 649 18.34 17.53 3.72
C THR A 649 17.03 18.10 3.19
N ASN A 650 15.98 17.29 3.23
CA ASN A 650 14.64 17.67 2.85
C ASN A 650 13.71 17.61 4.06
N TRP A 651 13.05 18.75 4.36
CA TRP A 651 12.00 18.84 5.35
C TRP A 651 10.64 18.81 4.64
N TYR A 652 9.69 18.11 5.21
CA TYR A 652 8.34 18.10 4.70
C TYR A 652 7.34 18.18 5.84
N TYR A 653 6.21 18.79 5.58
CA TYR A 653 5.08 18.84 6.51
C TYR A 653 3.77 18.78 5.72
N ASP A 654 2.74 18.26 6.37
CA ASP A 654 1.39 18.18 5.86
C ASP A 654 0.44 18.43 7.04
N CYS A 655 -0.53 19.31 6.83
CA CYS A 655 -1.55 19.62 7.82
C CYS A 655 -2.92 19.44 7.17
N LEU A 656 -3.70 18.49 7.65
CA LEU A 656 -5.01 18.16 7.12
C LEU A 656 -6.08 18.49 8.15
N LEU A 657 -7.07 19.24 7.69
CA LEU A 657 -8.29 19.51 8.40
C LEU A 657 -9.41 18.77 7.71
N TYR A 658 -10.00 17.79 8.39
CA TYR A 658 -11.17 17.09 7.89
C TYR A 658 -12.41 17.58 8.61
N THR A 659 -13.42 17.94 7.83
CA THR A 659 -14.76 18.18 8.29
C THR A 659 -15.66 17.08 7.71
N SER A 660 -16.17 16.20 8.56
CA SER A 660 -17.18 15.23 8.11
C SER A 660 -18.53 15.94 8.02
N PRO A 661 -19.24 15.86 6.88
CA PRO A 661 -20.57 16.46 6.76
C PRO A 661 -21.48 15.95 7.86
N SER A 662 -22.20 16.86 8.52
CA SER A 662 -23.22 16.48 9.49
C SER A 662 -24.25 15.56 8.83
N PRO A 663 -24.76 14.53 9.51
CA PRO A 663 -25.88 13.73 9.00
C PRO A 663 -27.10 14.57 8.65
N ARG A 664 -27.24 15.78 9.22
CA ARG A 664 -28.33 16.72 8.92
C ARG A 664 -28.18 17.41 7.55
N ASP A 665 -26.97 17.53 7.00
CA ASP A 665 -26.73 18.23 5.73
C ASP A 665 -27.11 17.40 4.49
N ARG A 666 -27.36 16.10 4.66
CA ARG A 666 -27.80 15.18 3.59
C ARG A 666 -29.32 14.84 3.64
N GLN A 667 -30.06 15.39 4.59
CA GLN A 667 -31.52 15.21 4.66
C GLN A 667 -32.31 16.36 3.99
N LYS A 668 -31.63 17.25 3.28
CA LYS A 668 -32.29 18.31 2.47
C LYS A 668 -32.27 17.98 1.00
#